data_6927fee44a7916657fb4ced61fa887e2
#
_entry.id   6927fee44a7916657fb4ced61fa887e2
#
_cell.length_a   1.000
_cell.length_b   1.000
_cell.length_c   1.000
_cell.angle_alpha   90.00
_cell.angle_beta   90.00
_cell.angle_gamma   90.00
#
_symmetry.space_group_name_H-M   'P 1'
#
loop_
_entity.id
_entity.type
_entity.pdbx_description
1 polymer ?
#
loop_
_entity_poly.entity_id
_entity_poly.type
_entity_poly.pdbx_seq_one_letter_code
_entity_poly.pdbx_strand_id
1 'polypeptide(L)'
;MIRTLLKPFLLVLLCLCVFALPAAVLAQNSASISGTVTDPTGAVVPKATVEIHNPVSGYARTATTDTSGNFSFSNIPYNPYHLTVSLPGFNSYVQDVDVKSSVPTNLKISLTLAGATSNVTVEASAEDLLETTSTEHTDVDRNLFEQLPLESASSSISSLITLSAPGITADSNGLFHGLGDHAENSFSVDGQPITDQQSKIFSNQIPSDSVQSMEVIEGAPPAEFGGKTSVVVKVTTRSGLDVTQPTGDVTTSYGSFGTANVAFNLALGGPKWGEYISASGLNTGRFLDGPEFATLHDKGNEENIFNRFDYKLSDKDTLQLNLQFTRSWFQNPNTWDQQLQICTALSALCSGAQYAPGSVILNPLTNAPLGPTDQRSQIRTFNVAPTWVRLLNNNTVFTVGAFVRHDQYNYYPSNDPFSDLGDLQDETVSQLRFLTNAGIRADVSYVKGVNNIKVGGVYQQTFLTENDTFGIVNPGLLPGLGCPDPTNPICTTLGPYDLTNTTTDATGAQYHFRGHTDVKELALYAQDTITKGPWSINLGLRGDFYNGLQAVTKQAEPRAGVAYNIKKTNTVLRVSYARTMESPFNENLILSGTGCTDPVVNAIMTVAQGFACTTSPLTPGFRNEFHAGLQQAFGKHFVLSGEYIWKYTHNGYDF
;
A
#
# COMPACT_ATOMS: atom_id res chain seq x y z
N MET A 1 -6.13 29.43 21.64
CA MET A 1 -5.55 28.28 22.36
C MET A 1 -6.58 27.28 22.90
N ILE A 2 -7.70 27.68 23.51
CA ILE A 2 -8.70 26.72 24.04
C ILE A 2 -9.51 26.00 22.91
N ARG A 3 -9.78 26.62 21.77
CA ARG A 3 -10.50 25.99 20.65
C ARG A 3 -9.70 24.96 19.86
N THR A 4 -8.37 24.98 19.91
CA THR A 4 -7.50 24.01 19.23
C THR A 4 -7.30 22.73 20.05
N LEU A 5 -7.46 22.77 21.35
CA LEU A 5 -7.38 21.60 22.22
C LEU A 5 -8.72 20.86 22.36
N LEU A 6 -9.85 21.53 22.06
CA LEU A 6 -11.18 20.92 22.15
C LEU A 6 -11.46 19.91 21.03
N LYS A 7 -10.89 20.11 19.84
CA LYS A 7 -11.09 19.20 18.69
C LYS A 7 -10.48 17.80 18.93
N PRO A 8 -9.22 17.65 19.33
CA PRO A 8 -8.67 16.32 19.64
C PRO A 8 -9.33 15.69 20.88
N PHE A 9 -9.75 16.49 21.86
CA PHE A 9 -10.46 15.98 23.03
C PHE A 9 -11.86 15.48 22.69
N LEU A 10 -12.60 16.15 21.78
CA LEU A 10 -13.88 15.67 21.26
C LEU A 10 -13.71 14.39 20.42
N LEU A 11 -12.61 14.28 19.66
CA LEU A 11 -12.31 13.09 18.87
C LEU A 11 -12.01 11.89 19.78
N VAL A 12 -11.22 12.10 20.83
CA VAL A 12 -10.93 11.08 21.86
C VAL A 12 -12.19 10.71 22.64
N LEU A 13 -13.05 11.68 22.97
CA LEU A 13 -14.32 11.44 23.64
C LEU A 13 -15.32 10.71 22.70
N LEU A 14 -15.33 11.03 21.41
CA LEU A 14 -16.11 10.32 20.40
C LEU A 14 -15.62 8.88 20.23
N CYS A 15 -14.30 8.66 20.19
CA CYS A 15 -13.71 7.33 20.23
C CYS A 15 -14.10 6.57 21.51
N LEU A 16 -14.01 7.20 22.69
CA LEU A 16 -14.42 6.61 23.95
C LEU A 16 -15.94 6.31 24.01
N CYS A 17 -16.78 7.16 23.40
CA CYS A 17 -18.22 6.91 23.32
C CYS A 17 -18.57 5.77 22.36
N VAL A 18 -17.79 5.54 21.29
CA VAL A 18 -17.93 4.37 20.41
C VAL A 18 -17.60 3.07 21.17
N PHE A 19 -16.67 3.13 22.13
CA PHE A 19 -16.36 1.99 23.01
C PHE A 19 -17.39 1.76 24.12
N ALA A 20 -18.28 2.73 24.40
CA ALA A 20 -19.30 2.64 25.45
C ALA A 20 -20.67 2.10 24.95
N LEU A 21 -20.83 1.83 23.66
CA LEU A 21 -22.00 1.13 23.16
C LEU A 21 -21.90 -0.36 23.52
N PRO A 22 -23.00 -1.00 23.96
CA PRO A 22 -22.96 -2.42 24.37
C PRO A 22 -22.51 -3.27 23.20
N ALA A 23 -21.30 -3.80 23.32
CA ALA A 23 -20.62 -4.58 22.29
C ALA A 23 -21.39 -5.87 22.00
N ALA A 24 -22.07 -5.90 20.90
CA ALA A 24 -22.20 -7.13 20.16
C ALA A 24 -21.12 -7.07 19.10
N VAL A 25 -20.14 -8.05 19.14
CA VAL A 25 -19.51 -8.55 17.94
C VAL A 25 -18.04 -8.48 17.73
N LEU A 26 -17.32 -9.54 17.13
CA LEU A 26 -16.43 -9.23 16.00
C LEU A 26 -15.31 -10.22 15.64
N ALA A 27 -14.87 -10.43 14.37
CA ALA A 27 -13.98 -11.49 13.94
C ALA A 27 -12.98 -11.23 12.78
N GLN A 28 -12.15 -12.19 12.31
CA GLN A 28 -10.95 -12.08 11.45
C GLN A 28 -11.19 -11.98 9.94
N ASN A 29 -10.23 -11.32 9.24
CA ASN A 29 -10.21 -11.07 7.80
C ASN A 29 -9.26 -12.00 7.00
N SER A 30 -8.59 -12.92 7.66
CA SER A 30 -7.68 -13.93 7.13
C SER A 30 -8.27 -15.33 7.28
N ALA A 31 -7.70 -16.32 6.58
CA ALA A 31 -8.15 -17.69 6.65
C ALA A 31 -7.71 -18.41 7.92
N SER A 32 -8.37 -19.53 8.20
CA SER A 32 -7.99 -20.45 9.28
C SER A 32 -8.23 -21.89 8.89
N ILE A 33 -7.35 -22.79 9.36
CA ILE A 33 -7.51 -24.23 9.33
C ILE A 33 -7.55 -24.69 10.78
N SER A 34 -8.55 -25.48 11.13
CA SER A 34 -8.65 -26.14 12.43
C SER A 34 -9.06 -27.58 12.27
N GLY A 35 -8.86 -28.40 13.28
CA GLY A 35 -9.28 -29.78 13.20
C GLY A 35 -9.02 -30.57 14.46
N THR A 36 -9.50 -31.85 14.46
CA THR A 36 -9.26 -32.81 15.53
C THR A 36 -8.59 -34.04 14.97
N VAL A 37 -7.53 -34.48 15.66
CA VAL A 37 -6.79 -35.70 15.33
C VAL A 37 -7.22 -36.81 16.27
N THR A 38 -7.61 -37.95 15.69
CA THR A 38 -8.03 -39.16 16.42
C THR A 38 -7.23 -40.39 15.96
N ASP A 39 -7.22 -41.43 16.76
CA ASP A 39 -6.72 -42.74 16.39
C ASP A 39 -7.83 -43.60 15.69
N PRO A 40 -7.53 -44.82 15.22
CA PRO A 40 -8.54 -45.67 14.56
C PRO A 40 -9.72 -46.09 15.46
N THR A 41 -9.57 -45.94 16.78
CA THR A 41 -10.67 -46.25 17.74
C THR A 41 -11.56 -45.05 18.00
N GLY A 42 -11.18 -43.85 17.48
CA GLY A 42 -11.85 -42.58 17.72
C GLY A 42 -11.34 -41.84 18.97
N ALA A 43 -10.32 -42.34 19.67
CA ALA A 43 -9.71 -41.64 20.78
C ALA A 43 -8.86 -40.46 20.27
N VAL A 44 -8.89 -39.33 20.99
CA VAL A 44 -8.13 -38.11 20.60
C VAL A 44 -6.61 -38.32 20.74
N VAL A 45 -5.86 -37.74 19.84
CA VAL A 45 -4.38 -37.89 19.80
C VAL A 45 -3.75 -36.55 20.17
N PRO A 46 -3.29 -36.37 21.42
CA PRO A 46 -2.55 -35.17 21.83
C PRO A 46 -1.08 -35.23 21.38
N LYS A 47 -0.44 -34.04 21.31
CA LYS A 47 0.99 -33.86 20.96
C LYS A 47 1.38 -34.34 19.56
N ALA A 48 0.41 -34.55 18.66
CA ALA A 48 0.74 -34.77 17.26
C ALA A 48 1.19 -33.44 16.63
N THR A 49 2.26 -33.51 15.83
CA THR A 49 2.73 -32.38 15.05
C THR A 49 1.90 -32.27 13.79
N VAL A 50 1.29 -31.12 13.58
CA VAL A 50 0.54 -30.77 12.36
C VAL A 50 1.34 -29.66 11.65
N GLU A 51 1.62 -29.86 10.38
CA GLU A 51 2.32 -28.90 9.52
C GLU A 51 1.45 -28.59 8.30
N ILE A 52 1.40 -27.32 7.91
CA ILE A 52 0.88 -26.86 6.63
C ILE A 52 2.03 -26.23 5.83
N HIS A 53 2.09 -26.56 4.55
CA HIS A 53 3.14 -26.06 3.64
C HIS A 53 2.54 -25.77 2.27
N ASN A 54 2.86 -24.57 1.72
CA ASN A 54 2.59 -24.24 0.32
C ASN A 54 3.93 -24.21 -0.44
N PRO A 55 4.17 -25.08 -1.42
CA PRO A 55 5.44 -25.17 -2.10
C PRO A 55 5.69 -24.05 -3.12
N VAL A 56 4.67 -23.31 -3.56
CA VAL A 56 4.84 -22.17 -4.48
C VAL A 56 5.37 -20.96 -3.74
N SER A 57 4.69 -20.56 -2.65
CA SER A 57 5.10 -19.39 -1.84
C SER A 57 6.21 -19.70 -0.83
N GLY A 58 6.46 -21.00 -0.54
CA GLY A 58 7.35 -21.42 0.55
C GLY A 58 6.73 -21.28 1.95
N TYR A 59 5.48 -20.86 2.06
CA TYR A 59 4.81 -20.67 3.35
C TYR A 59 4.68 -21.99 4.12
N ALA A 60 5.18 -22.02 5.35
CA ALA A 60 5.08 -23.18 6.24
C ALA A 60 4.75 -22.74 7.68
N ARG A 61 3.85 -23.49 8.33
CA ARG A 61 3.57 -23.34 9.77
C ARG A 61 3.34 -24.70 10.42
N THR A 62 3.76 -24.77 11.69
CA THR A 62 3.59 -25.98 12.51
C THR A 62 2.76 -25.68 13.75
N ALA A 63 1.88 -26.58 14.11
CA ALA A 63 1.11 -26.59 15.35
C ALA A 63 1.19 -27.96 16.01
N THR A 64 0.89 -28.02 17.32
CA THR A 64 0.84 -29.28 18.06
C THR A 64 -0.57 -29.47 18.60
N THR A 65 -1.14 -30.68 18.49
CA THR A 65 -2.46 -30.97 19.03
C THR A 65 -2.51 -30.85 20.55
N ASP A 66 -3.55 -30.24 21.08
CA ASP A 66 -3.82 -30.09 22.50
C ASP A 66 -4.23 -31.41 23.17
N THR A 67 -4.58 -31.36 24.46
CA THR A 67 -5.04 -32.52 25.24
C THR A 67 -6.34 -33.13 24.73
N SER A 68 -7.11 -32.39 23.93
CA SER A 68 -8.35 -32.81 23.28
C SER A 68 -8.13 -33.22 21.82
N GLY A 69 -6.86 -33.29 21.36
CA GLY A 69 -6.51 -33.64 19.99
C GLY A 69 -6.78 -32.53 18.98
N ASN A 70 -7.08 -31.30 19.41
CA ASN A 70 -7.37 -30.19 18.52
C ASN A 70 -6.12 -29.43 18.11
N PHE A 71 -6.11 -28.91 16.88
CA PHE A 71 -5.13 -27.97 16.36
C PHE A 71 -5.80 -26.79 15.65
N SER A 72 -5.11 -25.68 15.53
CA SER A 72 -5.56 -24.47 14.83
C SER A 72 -4.40 -23.71 14.20
N PHE A 73 -4.64 -23.25 12.98
CA PHE A 73 -3.83 -22.24 12.28
C PHE A 73 -4.72 -21.06 11.97
N SER A 74 -4.48 -19.93 12.59
CA SER A 74 -5.17 -18.67 12.28
C SER A 74 -4.26 -17.76 11.48
N ASN A 75 -4.84 -16.76 10.79
CA ASN A 75 -4.11 -15.75 10.03
C ASN A 75 -3.19 -16.35 8.96
N ILE A 76 -3.74 -17.26 8.14
CA ILE A 76 -3.02 -17.86 7.02
C ILE A 76 -3.46 -17.25 5.68
N PRO A 77 -2.56 -17.16 4.68
CA PRO A 77 -2.88 -16.74 3.30
C PRO A 77 -3.91 -17.66 2.63
N TYR A 78 -4.59 -17.14 1.60
CA TYR A 78 -5.51 -17.96 0.78
C TYR A 78 -4.68 -18.70 -0.27
N ASN A 79 -4.40 -19.97 0.00
CA ASN A 79 -3.55 -20.81 -0.85
C ASN A 79 -3.92 -22.28 -0.70
N PRO A 80 -3.57 -23.15 -1.67
CA PRO A 80 -3.53 -24.58 -1.44
C PRO A 80 -2.36 -24.94 -0.51
N TYR A 81 -2.58 -25.87 0.40
CA TYR A 81 -1.60 -26.35 1.35
C TYR A 81 -1.51 -27.87 1.36
N HIS A 82 -0.30 -28.41 1.50
CA HIS A 82 -0.08 -29.76 1.96
C HIS A 82 -0.13 -29.77 3.49
N LEU A 83 -1.12 -30.47 4.06
CA LEU A 83 -1.20 -30.68 5.49
C LEU A 83 -0.63 -32.05 5.83
N THR A 84 0.35 -32.09 6.74
CA THR A 84 0.98 -33.31 7.25
C THR A 84 0.73 -33.43 8.75
N VAL A 85 0.31 -34.61 9.21
CA VAL A 85 0.21 -34.91 10.66
C VAL A 85 1.13 -36.07 10.99
N SER A 86 2.00 -35.89 11.99
CA SER A 86 2.97 -36.87 12.42
C SER A 86 3.01 -37.05 13.94
N LEU A 87 3.11 -38.29 14.38
CA LEU A 87 3.34 -38.67 15.78
C LEU A 87 4.09 -40.03 15.82
N PRO A 88 5.14 -40.20 16.65
CA PRO A 88 5.79 -41.50 16.82
C PRO A 88 4.79 -42.60 17.20
N GLY A 89 4.82 -43.74 16.48
CA GLY A 89 3.91 -44.86 16.64
C GLY A 89 2.71 -44.85 15.71
N PHE A 90 2.56 -43.78 14.90
CA PHE A 90 1.54 -43.68 13.85
C PHE A 90 2.16 -43.48 12.48
N ASN A 91 1.46 -43.87 11.42
CA ASN A 91 1.82 -43.48 10.06
C ASN A 91 1.56 -41.97 9.86
N SER A 92 2.43 -41.29 9.12
CA SER A 92 2.19 -39.91 8.73
C SER A 92 0.92 -39.83 7.87
N TYR A 93 0.07 -38.87 8.19
CA TYR A 93 -1.13 -38.53 7.43
C TYR A 93 -0.83 -37.32 6.55
N VAL A 94 -1.26 -37.36 5.30
CA VAL A 94 -1.09 -36.25 4.33
C VAL A 94 -2.41 -35.96 3.65
N GLN A 95 -2.75 -34.69 3.51
CA GLN A 95 -3.97 -34.21 2.82
C GLN A 95 -3.72 -32.84 2.20
N ASP A 96 -4.19 -32.66 0.95
CA ASP A 96 -4.25 -31.33 0.35
C ASP A 96 -5.46 -30.57 0.88
N VAL A 97 -5.24 -29.31 1.24
CA VAL A 97 -6.24 -28.41 1.80
C VAL A 97 -6.24 -27.11 1.01
N ASP A 98 -7.31 -26.84 0.29
CA ASP A 98 -7.45 -25.65 -0.54
C ASP A 98 -8.18 -24.54 0.25
N VAL A 99 -7.44 -23.50 0.64
CA VAL A 99 -7.93 -22.38 1.45
C VAL A 99 -8.25 -21.20 0.53
N LYS A 100 -9.53 -21.01 0.23
CA LYS A 100 -10.02 -20.10 -0.82
C LYS A 100 -10.51 -18.73 -0.32
N SER A 101 -10.83 -18.63 0.96
CA SER A 101 -11.45 -17.43 1.55
C SER A 101 -11.29 -17.40 3.07
N SER A 102 -11.88 -16.39 3.71
CA SER A 102 -11.98 -16.31 5.18
C SER A 102 -12.89 -17.37 5.83
N VAL A 103 -13.59 -18.20 5.04
CA VAL A 103 -14.40 -19.30 5.57
C VAL A 103 -13.49 -20.36 6.21
N PRO A 104 -13.60 -20.64 7.53
CA PRO A 104 -12.73 -21.58 8.22
C PRO A 104 -12.82 -23.00 7.65
N THR A 105 -11.68 -23.61 7.43
CA THR A 105 -11.60 -25.04 7.06
C THR A 105 -11.49 -25.89 8.31
N ASN A 106 -12.44 -26.80 8.53
CA ASN A 106 -12.45 -27.70 9.70
C ASN A 106 -12.25 -29.15 9.26
N LEU A 107 -11.21 -29.80 9.81
CA LEU A 107 -10.76 -31.12 9.41
C LEU A 107 -10.97 -32.13 10.53
N LYS A 108 -11.32 -33.36 10.14
CA LYS A 108 -11.31 -34.54 11.01
C LYS A 108 -10.31 -35.55 10.49
N ILE A 109 -9.23 -35.76 11.23
CA ILE A 109 -8.08 -36.55 10.82
C ILE A 109 -8.02 -37.82 11.69
N SER A 110 -7.96 -38.97 11.05
CA SER A 110 -7.75 -40.24 11.75
C SER A 110 -6.40 -40.82 11.36
N LEU A 111 -5.52 -40.96 12.34
CA LEU A 111 -4.19 -41.57 12.16
C LEU A 111 -4.32 -43.08 12.17
N THR A 112 -3.48 -43.76 11.40
CA THR A 112 -3.34 -45.23 11.44
C THR A 112 -2.08 -45.61 12.20
N LEU A 113 -2.10 -46.71 12.96
CA LEU A 113 -0.94 -47.21 13.69
C LEU A 113 0.19 -47.58 12.71
N ALA A 114 1.44 -47.23 13.06
CA ALA A 114 2.58 -47.59 12.25
C ALA A 114 2.76 -49.12 12.23
N GLY A 115 2.65 -49.72 11.05
CA GLY A 115 3.12 -51.06 10.80
C GLY A 115 4.68 -51.07 10.71
N ALA A 116 5.28 -52.24 10.82
CA ALA A 116 6.73 -52.38 10.88
C ALA A 116 7.55 -51.86 9.67
N THR A 117 6.88 -51.34 8.60
CA THR A 117 7.50 -50.93 7.34
C THR A 117 6.67 -49.88 6.59
N SER A 118 6.36 -48.73 7.19
CA SER A 118 5.72 -47.65 6.41
C SER A 118 6.37 -46.31 6.71
N ASN A 119 7.36 -45.94 5.87
CA ASN A 119 7.79 -44.54 5.73
C ASN A 119 7.02 -43.92 4.59
N VAL A 120 6.08 -43.04 4.88
CA VAL A 120 5.48 -42.17 3.86
C VAL A 120 6.40 -40.94 3.72
N THR A 121 7.15 -40.89 2.64
CA THR A 121 7.91 -39.69 2.29
C THR A 121 7.00 -38.81 1.43
N VAL A 122 6.65 -37.63 1.90
CA VAL A 122 5.97 -36.63 1.08
C VAL A 122 7.05 -36.04 0.17
N GLU A 123 7.03 -36.39 -1.08
CA GLU A 123 7.86 -35.75 -2.09
C GLU A 123 7.02 -34.69 -2.82
N ALA A 124 7.48 -33.43 -2.83
CA ALA A 124 6.90 -32.40 -3.66
C ALA A 124 6.87 -32.84 -5.13
N SER A 125 5.75 -32.68 -5.78
CA SER A 125 5.58 -33.00 -7.22
C SER A 125 5.86 -31.75 -8.08
N ALA A 126 6.08 -31.93 -9.37
CA ALA A 126 6.19 -30.79 -10.28
C ALA A 126 4.90 -29.96 -10.38
N GLU A 127 3.75 -30.62 -10.14
CA GLU A 127 2.42 -29.97 -10.15
C GLU A 127 2.28 -28.97 -8.98
N ASP A 128 2.92 -29.24 -7.86
CA ASP A 128 2.85 -28.41 -6.65
C ASP A 128 3.53 -27.03 -6.82
N LEU A 129 4.35 -26.87 -7.87
CA LEU A 129 5.04 -25.61 -8.20
C LEU A 129 4.24 -24.70 -9.12
N LEU A 130 3.05 -25.11 -9.56
CA LEU A 130 2.24 -24.38 -10.55
C LEU A 130 1.08 -23.65 -9.88
N GLU A 131 0.95 -22.36 -10.21
CA GLU A 131 -0.27 -21.62 -9.90
C GLU A 131 -1.43 -22.07 -10.80
N THR A 132 -2.49 -22.55 -10.20
CA THR A 132 -3.66 -23.09 -10.95
C THR A 132 -4.82 -22.11 -11.04
N THR A 133 -4.65 -20.88 -10.53
CA THR A 133 -5.67 -19.82 -10.61
C THR A 133 -5.66 -19.13 -11.97
N SER A 134 -6.77 -18.47 -12.30
CA SER A 134 -6.87 -17.67 -13.54
C SER A 134 -6.35 -16.24 -13.37
N THR A 135 -6.09 -15.82 -12.15
CA THR A 135 -5.50 -14.53 -11.82
C THR A 135 -3.98 -14.68 -11.76
N GLU A 136 -3.25 -13.83 -12.48
CA GLU A 136 -1.79 -13.79 -12.37
C GLU A 136 -1.42 -13.05 -11.10
N HIS A 137 -0.65 -13.70 -10.23
CA HIS A 137 -0.21 -13.12 -8.97
C HIS A 137 1.09 -13.75 -8.49
N THR A 138 1.80 -13.02 -7.62
CA THR A 138 2.97 -13.49 -6.91
C THR A 138 2.70 -13.43 -5.41
N ASP A 139 2.83 -14.57 -4.75
CA ASP A 139 2.77 -14.66 -3.29
C ASP A 139 4.14 -14.45 -2.67
N VAL A 140 4.20 -13.57 -1.69
CA VAL A 140 5.43 -13.23 -0.95
C VAL A 140 5.19 -13.42 0.53
N ASP A 141 5.89 -14.35 1.15
CA ASP A 141 5.74 -14.66 2.56
C ASP A 141 6.91 -14.16 3.44
N ARG A 142 6.77 -14.28 4.74
CA ARG A 142 7.75 -13.81 5.72
C ARG A 142 9.13 -14.49 5.56
N ASN A 143 9.18 -15.75 5.18
CA ASN A 143 10.45 -16.47 5.02
C ASN A 143 11.28 -15.88 3.88
N LEU A 144 10.61 -15.45 2.79
CA LEU A 144 11.27 -14.75 1.70
C LEU A 144 11.74 -13.36 2.14
N PHE A 145 10.93 -12.60 2.91
CA PHE A 145 11.32 -11.28 3.43
C PHE A 145 12.63 -11.32 4.20
N GLU A 146 12.82 -12.36 5.02
CA GLU A 146 14.03 -12.51 5.86
C GLU A 146 15.29 -12.87 5.04
N GLN A 147 15.12 -13.30 3.80
CA GLN A 147 16.21 -13.65 2.88
C GLN A 147 16.56 -12.52 1.89
N LEU A 148 15.69 -11.54 1.73
CA LEU A 148 15.90 -10.44 0.78
C LEU A 148 16.81 -9.35 1.37
N PRO A 149 17.69 -8.76 0.56
CA PRO A 149 18.57 -7.67 0.98
C PRO A 149 17.81 -6.34 1.03
N LEU A 150 16.92 -6.18 2.00
CA LEU A 150 16.17 -4.95 2.20
C LEU A 150 17.06 -3.85 2.79
N GLU A 151 16.87 -2.60 2.34
CA GLU A 151 17.64 -1.44 2.82
C GLU A 151 17.43 -1.21 4.32
N SER A 152 16.18 -1.32 4.77
CA SER A 152 15.83 -1.28 6.19
C SER A 152 14.45 -1.89 6.41
N ALA A 153 14.16 -2.26 7.65
CA ALA A 153 12.84 -2.76 8.05
C ALA A 153 11.72 -1.72 7.87
N SER A 154 12.04 -0.46 7.80
CA SER A 154 11.05 0.63 7.70
C SER A 154 10.74 1.08 6.28
N SER A 155 11.65 0.89 5.31
CA SER A 155 11.50 1.48 3.97
C SER A 155 11.00 0.52 2.89
N SER A 156 10.37 -0.60 3.22
CA SER A 156 10.70 -1.76 2.41
C SER A 156 9.55 -2.49 1.75
N ILE A 157 8.30 -2.01 1.82
CA ILE A 157 7.25 -2.67 1.02
C ILE A 157 7.53 -2.54 -0.48
N SER A 158 7.98 -1.37 -0.93
CA SER A 158 8.39 -1.16 -2.32
C SER A 158 9.54 -2.08 -2.70
N SER A 159 10.57 -2.14 -1.87
CA SER A 159 11.73 -3.03 -2.10
C SER A 159 11.33 -4.51 -2.07
N LEU A 160 10.45 -4.91 -1.15
CA LEU A 160 9.92 -6.28 -1.10
C LEU A 160 9.24 -6.66 -2.42
N ILE A 161 8.35 -5.81 -2.92
CA ILE A 161 7.59 -6.07 -4.14
C ILE A 161 8.52 -6.15 -5.35
N THR A 162 9.42 -5.18 -5.51
CA THR A 162 10.33 -5.14 -6.67
C THR A 162 11.36 -6.26 -6.69
N LEU A 163 11.75 -6.78 -5.52
CA LEU A 163 12.67 -7.92 -5.42
C LEU A 163 11.98 -9.28 -5.57
N SER A 164 10.66 -9.35 -5.36
CA SER A 164 9.92 -10.62 -5.31
C SER A 164 8.93 -10.82 -6.44
N ALA A 165 8.33 -9.75 -6.98
CA ALA A 165 7.32 -9.84 -8.02
C ALA A 165 7.92 -9.55 -9.41
N PRO A 166 7.93 -10.52 -10.34
CA PRO A 166 8.42 -10.33 -11.69
C PRO A 166 7.61 -9.26 -12.44
N GLY A 167 8.28 -8.44 -13.27
CA GLY A 167 7.61 -7.42 -14.08
C GLY A 167 7.20 -6.15 -13.34
N ILE A 168 7.48 -6.05 -12.04
CA ILE A 168 7.29 -4.83 -11.27
C ILE A 168 8.63 -4.17 -11.02
N THR A 169 8.75 -2.91 -11.40
CA THR A 169 9.87 -2.06 -11.07
C THR A 169 9.39 -0.92 -10.20
N ALA A 170 10.29 -0.29 -9.47
CA ALA A 170 10.00 0.97 -8.81
C ALA A 170 11.04 2.00 -9.24
N ASP A 171 10.67 3.27 -9.23
CA ASP A 171 11.67 4.31 -9.24
C ASP A 171 12.44 4.29 -7.91
N SER A 172 13.49 5.03 -7.86
CA SER A 172 14.37 5.12 -6.70
C SER A 172 13.68 5.68 -5.44
N ASN A 173 12.56 6.35 -5.58
CA ASN A 173 11.77 6.91 -4.49
C ASN A 173 10.57 6.02 -4.09
N GLY A 174 10.45 4.86 -4.71
CA GLY A 174 9.51 3.81 -4.35
C GLY A 174 8.14 3.93 -5.03
N LEU A 175 8.00 4.70 -6.09
CA LEU A 175 6.82 4.66 -6.96
C LEU A 175 6.89 3.42 -7.85
N PHE A 176 5.82 2.63 -7.88
CA PHE A 176 5.78 1.39 -8.63
C PHE A 176 5.37 1.57 -10.06
N HIS A 177 6.02 0.83 -10.94
CA HIS A 177 5.68 0.68 -12.35
C HIS A 177 5.36 -0.79 -12.61
N GLY A 178 4.11 -1.16 -12.40
CA GLY A 178 3.62 -2.52 -12.62
C GLY A 178 3.50 -2.83 -14.11
N LEU A 179 4.28 -3.78 -14.64
CA LEU A 179 4.20 -4.22 -16.02
C LEU A 179 4.38 -3.08 -17.05
N GLY A 180 5.34 -2.18 -16.78
CA GLY A 180 5.67 -1.04 -17.65
C GLY A 180 4.65 0.11 -17.62
N ASP A 181 3.92 0.26 -16.55
CA ASP A 181 2.78 1.16 -16.41
C ASP A 181 3.11 2.29 -15.43
N HIS A 182 2.67 3.52 -15.72
CA HIS A 182 2.76 4.67 -14.82
C HIS A 182 1.46 4.94 -14.06
N ALA A 183 0.49 4.04 -14.12
CA ALA A 183 -0.75 4.16 -13.39
C ALA A 183 -0.58 3.83 -11.91
N GLU A 184 -1.45 4.38 -11.08
CA GLU A 184 -1.43 4.17 -9.63
C GLU A 184 -1.80 2.74 -9.25
N ASN A 185 -1.16 2.24 -8.19
CA ASN A 185 -1.36 0.90 -7.66
C ASN A 185 -2.45 0.89 -6.59
N SER A 186 -3.12 -0.25 -6.45
CA SER A 186 -4.11 -0.49 -5.43
C SER A 186 -3.51 -1.24 -4.25
N PHE A 187 -3.61 -0.70 -3.03
CA PHE A 187 -3.18 -1.37 -1.82
C PHE A 187 -4.37 -1.76 -0.96
N SER A 188 -4.33 -2.96 -0.40
CA SER A 188 -5.32 -3.45 0.56
C SER A 188 -4.62 -4.09 1.76
N VAL A 189 -4.73 -3.47 2.93
CA VAL A 189 -4.11 -3.96 4.17
C VAL A 189 -5.20 -4.58 5.05
N ASP A 190 -5.17 -5.89 5.25
CA ASP A 190 -6.23 -6.66 5.92
C ASP A 190 -7.63 -6.31 5.39
N GLY A 191 -7.72 -6.01 4.09
CA GLY A 191 -8.92 -5.63 3.38
C GLY A 191 -9.31 -4.15 3.49
N GLN A 192 -8.59 -3.32 4.24
CA GLN A 192 -8.73 -1.86 4.17
C GLN A 192 -8.11 -1.36 2.86
N PRO A 193 -8.85 -0.66 2.00
CA PRO A 193 -8.25 0.01 0.84
C PRO A 193 -7.40 1.20 1.29
N ILE A 194 -6.26 1.40 0.64
CA ILE A 194 -5.41 2.59 0.80
C ILE A 194 -5.55 3.41 -0.47
N THR A 195 -5.89 4.67 -0.34
CA THR A 195 -6.29 5.56 -1.44
C THR A 195 -5.22 6.55 -1.87
N ASP A 196 -4.14 6.64 -1.14
CA ASP A 196 -2.98 7.48 -1.42
C ASP A 196 -1.86 6.68 -2.07
N GLN A 197 -1.00 7.36 -2.81
CA GLN A 197 0.19 6.73 -3.40
C GLN A 197 1.13 6.25 -2.30
N GLN A 198 1.49 4.97 -2.35
CA GLN A 198 2.39 4.37 -1.38
C GLN A 198 3.85 4.53 -1.82
N SER A 199 4.42 5.70 -1.56
CA SER A 199 5.84 6.01 -1.83
C SER A 199 6.43 6.87 -0.73
N LYS A 200 7.76 6.90 -0.63
CA LYS A 200 8.48 7.69 0.39
C LYS A 200 8.23 9.21 0.30
N ILE A 201 7.79 9.70 -0.85
CA ILE A 201 7.61 11.14 -1.10
C ILE A 201 6.16 11.62 -0.95
N PHE A 202 5.18 10.73 -1.02
CA PHE A 202 3.76 11.11 -0.93
C PHE A 202 3.09 10.65 0.35
N SER A 203 3.40 9.44 0.83
CA SER A 203 2.81 8.90 2.05
C SER A 203 3.75 7.92 2.75
N ASN A 204 3.43 7.56 3.98
CA ASN A 204 4.16 6.53 4.70
C ASN A 204 3.57 5.15 4.41
N GLN A 205 4.46 4.23 4.04
CA GLN A 205 4.11 2.82 3.82
C GLN A 205 3.85 2.10 5.14
N ILE A 206 3.21 0.93 5.05
CA ILE A 206 3.14 0.03 6.20
C ILE A 206 4.53 -0.56 6.47
N PRO A 207 4.99 -0.62 7.74
CA PRO A 207 6.29 -1.20 8.07
C PRO A 207 6.36 -2.68 7.64
N SER A 208 7.45 -3.09 6.98
CA SER A 208 7.64 -4.48 6.55
C SER A 208 7.62 -5.49 7.71
N ASP A 209 8.05 -5.08 8.90
CA ASP A 209 7.99 -5.91 10.10
C ASP A 209 6.57 -6.28 10.51
N SER A 210 5.58 -5.47 10.14
CA SER A 210 4.17 -5.76 10.37
C SER A 210 3.55 -6.74 9.38
N VAL A 211 4.23 -7.03 8.27
CA VAL A 211 3.72 -7.86 7.18
C VAL A 211 3.96 -9.34 7.46
N GLN A 212 2.90 -10.15 7.37
CA GLN A 212 2.95 -11.61 7.41
C GLN A 212 3.15 -12.19 6.01
N SER A 213 2.37 -11.70 5.06
CA SER A 213 2.42 -12.10 3.65
C SER A 213 1.84 -11.01 2.77
N MET A 214 2.23 -11.02 1.51
CA MET A 214 1.64 -10.20 0.46
C MET A 214 1.24 -11.08 -0.72
N GLU A 215 0.18 -10.70 -1.38
CA GLU A 215 -0.22 -11.20 -2.70
C GLU A 215 -0.17 -10.01 -3.66
N VAL A 216 0.71 -10.07 -4.63
CA VAL A 216 0.86 -9.04 -5.66
C VAL A 216 0.12 -9.54 -6.90
N ILE A 217 -1.01 -8.93 -7.21
CA ILE A 217 -1.88 -9.31 -8.32
C ILE A 217 -1.51 -8.44 -9.52
N GLU A 218 -0.99 -9.08 -10.55
CA GLU A 218 -0.41 -8.44 -11.73
C GLU A 218 -1.40 -8.38 -12.90
N GLY A 219 -2.48 -9.16 -12.85
CA GLY A 219 -3.47 -9.18 -13.92
C GLY A 219 -4.85 -9.66 -13.52
N ALA A 220 -5.87 -9.05 -14.15
CA ALA A 220 -7.28 -9.36 -13.98
C ALA A 220 -7.70 -9.54 -12.50
N PRO A 221 -7.53 -8.53 -11.65
CA PRO A 221 -7.78 -8.64 -10.22
C PRO A 221 -9.24 -9.02 -9.94
N PRO A 222 -9.53 -9.75 -8.85
CA PRO A 222 -10.89 -10.03 -8.39
C PRO A 222 -11.75 -8.77 -8.25
N ALA A 223 -13.08 -8.90 -8.39
CA ALA A 223 -14.00 -7.76 -8.42
C ALA A 223 -14.07 -6.96 -7.11
N GLU A 224 -13.57 -7.48 -6.00
CA GLU A 224 -13.43 -6.76 -4.74
C GLU A 224 -12.43 -5.59 -4.81
N PHE A 225 -11.46 -5.62 -5.74
CA PHE A 225 -10.47 -4.57 -5.94
C PHE A 225 -10.85 -3.65 -7.10
N GLY A 226 -10.47 -2.38 -7.05
CA GLY A 226 -10.74 -1.39 -8.10
C GLY A 226 -10.29 0.00 -7.70
N GLY A 227 -10.63 0.99 -8.54
CA GLY A 227 -10.27 2.41 -8.34
C GLY A 227 -8.87 2.76 -8.87
N LYS A 228 -7.97 1.80 -9.01
CA LYS A 228 -6.62 1.94 -9.57
C LYS A 228 -6.37 0.83 -10.58
N THR A 229 -5.58 1.10 -11.60
CA THR A 229 -5.51 0.25 -12.79
C THR A 229 -4.20 -0.50 -12.97
N SER A 230 -3.14 -0.19 -12.20
CA SER A 230 -1.88 -0.92 -12.27
C SER A 230 -1.98 -2.27 -11.51
N VAL A 231 -1.15 -2.53 -10.54
CA VAL A 231 -1.18 -3.77 -9.77
C VAL A 231 -1.99 -3.62 -8.48
N VAL A 232 -2.45 -4.75 -7.93
CA VAL A 232 -3.08 -4.80 -6.61
C VAL A 232 -2.14 -5.48 -5.63
N VAL A 233 -1.78 -4.78 -4.55
CA VAL A 233 -0.97 -5.30 -3.46
C VAL A 233 -1.86 -5.57 -2.25
N LYS A 234 -2.13 -6.84 -2.00
CA LYS A 234 -2.91 -7.29 -0.85
C LYS A 234 -1.97 -7.71 0.26
N VAL A 235 -2.04 -7.02 1.39
CA VAL A 235 -1.18 -7.23 2.56
C VAL A 235 -1.97 -7.89 3.67
N THR A 236 -1.45 -8.98 4.23
CA THR A 236 -1.89 -9.59 5.47
C THR A 236 -0.89 -9.25 6.57
N THR A 237 -1.34 -8.64 7.66
CA THR A 237 -0.47 -8.25 8.75
C THR A 237 -0.22 -9.39 9.74
N ARG A 238 0.87 -9.30 10.51
CA ARG A 238 1.19 -10.28 11.57
C ARG A 238 0.19 -10.19 12.71
N SER A 239 -0.03 -11.33 13.36
CA SER A 239 -0.96 -11.47 14.48
C SER A 239 -0.32 -12.24 15.62
N GLY A 240 -0.73 -11.95 16.86
CA GLY A 240 -0.40 -12.74 18.03
C GLY A 240 -1.38 -13.89 18.32
N LEU A 241 -2.44 -14.04 17.51
CA LEU A 241 -3.43 -15.07 17.74
C LEU A 241 -2.84 -16.49 17.52
N ASP A 242 -3.18 -17.41 18.40
CA ASP A 242 -2.65 -18.79 18.49
C ASP A 242 -1.13 -18.86 18.84
N VAL A 243 -0.51 -17.74 19.21
CA VAL A 243 0.87 -17.73 19.75
C VAL A 243 0.85 -18.27 21.18
N THR A 244 1.47 -19.43 21.39
CA THR A 244 1.47 -20.10 22.70
C THR A 244 2.58 -19.61 23.64
N GLN A 245 3.63 -19.04 23.08
CA GLN A 245 4.74 -18.42 23.82
C GLN A 245 5.09 -17.08 23.18
N PRO A 246 5.42 -16.05 23.97
CA PRO A 246 5.87 -14.76 23.43
C PRO A 246 7.01 -14.96 22.44
N THR A 247 6.87 -14.41 21.24
CA THR A 247 7.86 -14.49 20.17
C THR A 247 8.11 -13.11 19.61
N GLY A 248 9.37 -12.73 19.50
CA GLY A 248 9.76 -11.44 18.98
C GLY A 248 11.26 -11.31 18.84
N ASP A 249 11.67 -10.24 18.22
CA ASP A 249 13.09 -9.93 18.01
C ASP A 249 13.36 -8.43 18.14
N VAL A 250 14.64 -8.12 18.33
CA VAL A 250 15.21 -6.79 18.24
C VAL A 250 16.30 -6.83 17.19
N THR A 251 16.14 -6.06 16.14
CA THR A 251 17.11 -5.93 15.06
C THR A 251 17.78 -4.57 15.12
N THR A 252 19.09 -4.53 15.01
CA THR A 252 19.84 -3.30 14.86
C THR A 252 20.79 -3.42 13.67
N SER A 253 20.88 -2.37 12.87
CA SER A 253 21.83 -2.36 11.75
C SER A 253 22.52 -1.00 11.64
N TYR A 254 23.73 -1.04 11.09
CA TYR A 254 24.50 0.15 10.75
C TYR A 254 25.18 -0.08 9.40
N GLY A 255 25.11 0.91 8.50
CA GLY A 255 25.59 0.75 7.13
C GLY A 255 26.10 2.03 6.50
N SER A 256 26.19 2.01 5.18
CA SER A 256 26.64 3.14 4.35
C SER A 256 25.82 4.39 4.62
N PHE A 257 26.39 5.56 4.36
CA PHE A 257 25.79 6.87 4.57
C PHE A 257 25.38 7.18 6.02
N GLY A 258 26.00 6.46 7.01
CA GLY A 258 25.63 6.58 8.41
C GLY A 258 24.21 6.06 8.71
N THR A 259 23.71 5.16 7.86
CA THR A 259 22.41 4.54 8.06
C THR A 259 22.41 3.69 9.33
N ALA A 260 21.57 4.07 10.28
CA ALA A 260 21.34 3.36 11.52
C ALA A 260 19.86 3.01 11.63
N ASN A 261 19.55 1.76 11.89
CA ASN A 261 18.19 1.28 12.08
C ASN A 261 18.08 0.48 13.38
N VAL A 262 16.96 0.65 14.07
CA VAL A 262 16.54 -0.19 15.18
C VAL A 262 15.09 -0.60 14.96
N ALA A 263 14.81 -1.89 15.08
CA ALA A 263 13.48 -2.44 14.99
C ALA A 263 13.21 -3.41 16.14
N PHE A 264 11.99 -3.37 16.64
CA PHE A 264 11.48 -4.26 17.68
C PHE A 264 10.15 -4.82 17.21
N ASN A 265 9.94 -6.11 17.38
CA ASN A 265 8.62 -6.70 17.23
C ASN A 265 8.35 -7.75 18.32
N LEU A 266 7.08 -7.93 18.64
CA LEU A 266 6.63 -8.87 19.65
C LEU A 266 5.22 -9.36 19.32
N ALA A 267 5.06 -10.69 19.28
CA ALA A 267 3.78 -11.38 19.21
C ALA A 267 3.48 -12.05 20.55
N LEU A 268 2.32 -11.77 21.11
CA LEU A 268 1.81 -12.32 22.36
C LEU A 268 0.41 -12.87 22.14
N GLY A 269 -0.01 -13.90 22.84
CA GLY A 269 -1.39 -14.32 22.77
C GLY A 269 -1.68 -15.73 23.22
N GLY A 270 -2.73 -16.27 22.64
CA GLY A 270 -3.26 -17.59 22.88
C GLY A 270 -4.45 -17.88 21.96
N PRO A 271 -5.24 -18.92 22.27
CA PRO A 271 -6.33 -19.34 21.38
C PRO A 271 -7.52 -18.37 21.33
N LYS A 272 -7.62 -17.42 22.27
CA LYS A 272 -8.74 -16.46 22.34
C LYS A 272 -8.36 -15.04 22.04
N TRP A 273 -7.11 -14.66 22.15
CA TRP A 273 -6.64 -13.31 21.90
C TRP A 273 -5.23 -13.32 21.35
N GLY A 274 -4.87 -12.28 20.64
CA GLY A 274 -3.53 -12.07 20.12
C GLY A 274 -3.20 -10.60 20.03
N GLU A 275 -1.96 -10.26 20.33
CA GLU A 275 -1.39 -8.94 20.23
C GLU A 275 -0.10 -9.04 19.42
N TYR A 276 0.03 -8.18 18.43
CA TYR A 276 1.26 -7.98 17.70
C TYR A 276 1.64 -6.52 17.72
N ILE A 277 2.85 -6.23 18.16
CA ILE A 277 3.40 -4.88 18.21
C ILE A 277 4.70 -4.87 17.42
N SER A 278 4.90 -3.87 16.57
CA SER A 278 6.19 -3.52 16.01
C SER A 278 6.47 -2.03 16.16
N ALA A 279 7.73 -1.69 16.39
CA ALA A 279 8.22 -0.33 16.42
C ALA A 279 9.61 -0.27 15.78
N SER A 280 9.83 0.68 14.88
CA SER A 280 11.12 0.84 14.22
C SER A 280 11.50 2.30 14.05
N GLY A 281 12.80 2.55 13.96
CA GLY A 281 13.36 3.86 13.68
C GLY A 281 14.56 3.75 12.74
N LEU A 282 14.57 4.62 11.73
CA LEU A 282 15.64 4.76 10.74
C LEU A 282 16.21 6.17 10.81
N ASN A 283 17.53 6.28 10.71
CA ASN A 283 18.21 7.53 10.40
C ASN A 283 19.29 7.27 9.35
N THR A 284 19.37 8.11 8.33
CA THR A 284 20.30 7.91 7.22
C THR A 284 20.76 9.24 6.62
N GLY A 285 21.93 9.26 6.04
CA GLY A 285 22.42 10.35 5.18
C GLY A 285 21.98 10.22 3.72
N ARG A 286 21.27 9.14 3.34
CA ARG A 286 20.67 8.91 2.01
C ARG A 286 19.26 8.35 2.19
N PHE A 287 18.29 9.26 2.30
CA PHE A 287 16.88 8.85 2.54
C PHE A 287 16.14 8.61 1.21
N LEU A 288 16.33 9.48 0.24
CA LEU A 288 15.84 9.34 -1.12
C LEU A 288 16.99 8.94 -2.05
N ASP A 289 16.69 8.70 -3.30
CA ASP A 289 17.71 8.52 -4.30
C ASP A 289 18.08 9.90 -4.90
N GLY A 290 19.29 10.32 -4.66
CA GLY A 290 19.77 11.61 -5.15
C GLY A 290 20.02 11.60 -6.66
N PRO A 291 19.88 12.75 -7.33
CA PRO A 291 20.14 12.89 -8.77
C PRO A 291 21.60 12.64 -9.15
N GLU A 292 22.49 12.62 -8.17
CA GLU A 292 23.92 12.40 -8.35
C GLU A 292 24.44 11.29 -7.46
N PHE A 293 25.61 10.73 -7.81
CA PHE A 293 26.25 9.69 -7.02
C PHE A 293 26.67 10.19 -5.61
N ALA A 294 27.05 11.45 -5.49
CA ALA A 294 27.31 12.06 -4.19
C ALA A 294 25.99 12.38 -3.48
N THR A 295 25.89 12.01 -2.21
CA THR A 295 24.72 12.36 -1.39
C THR A 295 24.81 13.80 -0.91
N LEU A 296 24.13 14.68 -1.62
CA LEU A 296 24.06 16.10 -1.30
C LEU A 296 22.64 16.40 -0.80
N HIS A 297 22.54 16.90 0.45
CA HIS A 297 21.26 17.27 1.06
C HIS A 297 20.20 16.15 0.99
N ASP A 298 20.50 14.99 1.57
CA ASP A 298 19.67 13.78 1.43
C ASP A 298 19.48 13.06 2.78
N LYS A 299 19.58 13.79 3.88
CA LYS A 299 19.37 13.20 5.22
C LYS A 299 17.89 12.97 5.47
N GLY A 300 17.60 11.90 6.19
CA GLY A 300 16.24 11.65 6.66
C GLY A 300 16.18 10.69 7.83
N ASN A 301 15.01 10.70 8.45
CA ASN A 301 14.65 9.77 9.52
C ASN A 301 13.20 9.34 9.41
N GLU A 302 12.91 8.18 9.94
CA GLU A 302 11.57 7.61 9.96
C GLU A 302 11.33 6.87 11.27
N GLU A 303 10.16 7.03 11.84
CA GLU A 303 9.66 6.29 13.00
C GLU A 303 8.35 5.61 12.65
N ASN A 304 8.25 4.31 12.95
CA ASN A 304 7.07 3.49 12.73
C ASN A 304 6.61 2.84 14.03
N ILE A 305 5.31 2.82 14.24
CA ILE A 305 4.64 2.00 15.26
C ILE A 305 3.44 1.34 14.60
N PHE A 306 3.36 0.04 14.71
CA PHE A 306 2.21 -0.75 14.27
C PHE A 306 1.75 -1.66 15.40
N ASN A 307 0.44 -1.76 15.57
CA ASN A 307 -0.19 -2.65 16.53
C ASN A 307 -1.38 -3.35 15.89
N ARG A 308 -1.47 -4.66 16.10
CA ARG A 308 -2.66 -5.45 15.77
C ARG A 308 -3.11 -6.24 16.98
N PHE A 309 -4.34 -6.00 17.37
CA PHE A 309 -5.04 -6.76 18.42
C PHE A 309 -6.14 -7.62 17.80
N ASP A 310 -6.12 -8.92 18.09
CA ASP A 310 -7.14 -9.89 17.70
C ASP A 310 -7.82 -10.46 18.95
N TYR A 311 -9.14 -10.62 18.93
CA TYR A 311 -9.88 -11.20 20.06
C TYR A 311 -11.06 -12.07 19.58
N LYS A 312 -11.04 -13.36 19.89
CA LYS A 312 -12.14 -14.30 19.66
C LYS A 312 -13.19 -14.16 20.74
N LEU A 313 -14.28 -13.43 20.47
CA LEU A 313 -15.41 -13.25 21.38
C LEU A 313 -16.19 -14.54 21.58
N SER A 314 -16.29 -15.35 20.53
CA SER A 314 -16.94 -16.67 20.53
C SER A 314 -16.29 -17.55 19.45
N ASP A 315 -16.72 -18.80 19.35
CA ASP A 315 -16.31 -19.71 18.28
C ASP A 315 -16.75 -19.26 16.87
N LYS A 316 -17.58 -18.22 16.81
CA LYS A 316 -18.12 -17.66 15.56
C LYS A 316 -17.72 -16.22 15.30
N ASP A 317 -17.19 -15.54 16.29
CA ASP A 317 -16.93 -14.09 16.25
C ASP A 317 -15.52 -13.77 16.75
N THR A 318 -14.72 -13.07 15.97
CA THR A 318 -13.37 -12.59 16.35
C THR A 318 -13.18 -11.10 15.96
N LEU A 319 -12.64 -10.26 16.79
CA LEU A 319 -12.23 -8.87 16.59
C LEU A 319 -10.84 -8.77 15.99
N GLN A 320 -10.66 -7.81 15.11
CA GLN A 320 -9.34 -7.32 14.74
C GLN A 320 -9.32 -5.79 14.87
N LEU A 321 -8.27 -5.23 15.42
CA LEU A 321 -8.02 -3.80 15.43
C LEU A 321 -6.58 -3.56 14.99
N ASN A 322 -6.41 -2.83 13.89
CA ASN A 322 -5.11 -2.36 13.43
C ASN A 322 -4.94 -0.89 13.78
N LEU A 323 -3.81 -0.56 14.37
CA LEU A 323 -3.37 0.80 14.66
C LEU A 323 -2.00 1.03 14.04
N GLN A 324 -1.82 2.16 13.37
CA GLN A 324 -0.54 2.55 12.79
C GLN A 324 -0.27 4.02 13.07
N PHE A 325 0.96 4.31 13.42
CA PHE A 325 1.52 5.66 13.42
C PHE A 325 2.88 5.61 12.74
N THR A 326 3.09 6.50 11.78
CA THR A 326 4.36 6.63 11.09
C THR A 326 4.68 8.11 10.90
N ARG A 327 5.93 8.48 11.12
CA ARG A 327 6.44 9.80 10.80
C ARG A 327 7.75 9.67 10.05
N SER A 328 7.85 10.35 8.91
CA SER A 328 9.11 10.56 8.19
C SER A 328 9.43 12.05 8.12
N TRP A 329 10.72 12.37 8.14
CA TRP A 329 11.26 13.68 7.82
C TRP A 329 12.49 13.49 6.96
N PHE A 330 12.60 14.25 5.88
CA PHE A 330 13.71 14.12 4.96
C PHE A 330 14.01 15.43 4.22
N GLN A 331 15.25 15.54 3.77
CA GLN A 331 15.72 16.58 2.86
C GLN A 331 15.44 16.15 1.43
N ASN A 332 15.16 17.11 0.54
CA ASN A 332 15.09 16.83 -0.89
C ASN A 332 16.53 16.82 -1.44
N PRO A 333 16.96 15.75 -2.11
CA PRO A 333 18.32 15.65 -2.62
C PRO A 333 18.66 16.76 -3.61
N ASN A 334 19.86 17.28 -3.51
CA ASN A 334 20.36 18.33 -4.38
C ASN A 334 21.30 17.78 -5.46
N THR A 335 21.38 18.49 -6.58
CA THR A 335 22.52 18.42 -7.49
C THR A 335 23.71 19.20 -6.92
N TRP A 336 24.90 18.97 -7.48
CA TRP A 336 26.11 19.71 -7.12
C TRP A 336 25.92 21.21 -7.33
N ASP A 337 25.23 21.59 -8.40
CA ASP A 337 24.95 22.98 -8.76
C ASP A 337 24.03 23.65 -7.75
N GLN A 338 22.95 22.99 -7.32
CA GLN A 338 22.07 23.49 -6.28
C GLN A 338 22.78 23.63 -4.93
N GLN A 339 23.73 22.72 -4.65
CA GLN A 339 24.53 22.78 -3.43
C GLN A 339 25.48 23.96 -3.42
N LEU A 340 26.07 24.31 -4.55
CA LEU A 340 27.03 25.39 -4.69
C LEU A 340 26.42 26.67 -5.24
N GLN A 341 25.17 26.63 -5.72
CA GLN A 341 24.53 27.76 -6.43
C GLN A 341 25.36 28.27 -7.58
N ILE A 342 25.91 27.36 -8.36
CA ILE A 342 26.72 27.66 -9.55
C ILE A 342 25.88 27.47 -10.81
N CYS A 343 25.96 28.44 -11.68
CA CYS A 343 25.33 28.41 -12.99
C CYS A 343 25.98 27.38 -13.89
N THR A 344 25.21 26.39 -14.36
CA THR A 344 25.69 25.44 -15.37
C THR A 344 25.07 25.72 -16.75
N ALA A 345 25.60 25.05 -17.78
CA ALA A 345 25.07 25.19 -19.13
C ALA A 345 23.67 24.55 -19.31
N LEU A 346 23.21 23.74 -18.32
CA LEU A 346 21.91 23.08 -18.31
C LEU A 346 20.85 23.88 -17.53
N SER A 347 21.26 24.85 -16.75
CA SER A 347 20.41 25.70 -15.94
C SER A 347 19.59 26.67 -16.78
N ALA A 348 18.28 26.72 -16.61
CA ALA A 348 17.41 27.67 -17.29
C ALA A 348 17.78 29.11 -17.00
N LEU A 349 18.25 29.45 -15.80
CA LEU A 349 18.76 30.76 -15.40
C LEU A 349 20.03 31.15 -16.16
N CYS A 350 20.86 30.18 -16.54
CA CYS A 350 22.09 30.40 -17.28
C CYS A 350 21.86 30.52 -18.79
N SER A 351 20.79 29.87 -19.30
CA SER A 351 20.40 29.96 -20.71
C SER A 351 19.81 31.32 -21.11
N GLY A 352 19.34 32.09 -20.13
CA GLY A 352 18.66 33.39 -20.31
C GLY A 352 19.58 34.60 -20.30
N ALA A 353 20.92 34.48 -20.37
CA ALA A 353 21.91 35.55 -20.37
C ALA A 353 22.05 36.36 -19.06
N GLN A 354 21.39 36.01 -17.99
CA GLN A 354 21.53 36.70 -16.71
C GLN A 354 22.81 36.31 -15.97
N TYR A 355 23.21 35.02 -16.08
CA TYR A 355 24.41 34.49 -15.44
C TYR A 355 25.28 33.74 -16.46
N ALA A 356 26.59 33.98 -16.45
CA ALA A 356 27.51 33.20 -17.27
C ALA A 356 27.74 31.80 -16.67
N PRO A 357 27.91 30.74 -17.47
CA PRO A 357 28.25 29.42 -16.95
C PRO A 357 29.48 29.47 -16.04
N GLY A 358 29.37 28.85 -14.87
CA GLY A 358 30.41 28.84 -13.82
C GLY A 358 30.37 30.02 -12.84
N SER A 359 29.44 30.97 -13.03
CA SER A 359 29.26 32.05 -12.05
C SER A 359 28.39 31.62 -10.87
N VAL A 360 28.65 32.22 -9.71
CA VAL A 360 27.81 32.02 -8.51
C VAL A 360 26.50 32.80 -8.68
N ILE A 361 25.40 32.19 -8.36
CA ILE A 361 24.08 32.84 -8.37
C ILE A 361 23.99 33.75 -7.13
N LEU A 362 23.54 34.96 -7.35
CA LEU A 362 23.41 35.97 -6.30
C LEU A 362 21.96 36.21 -5.95
N ASN A 363 21.69 36.47 -4.67
CA ASN A 363 20.41 36.93 -4.21
C ASN A 363 20.04 38.25 -4.96
N PRO A 364 18.90 38.28 -5.66
CA PRO A 364 18.54 39.41 -6.52
C PRO A 364 18.28 40.73 -5.76
N LEU A 365 18.06 40.67 -4.46
CA LEU A 365 17.85 41.87 -3.63
C LEU A 365 19.14 42.38 -2.97
N THR A 366 19.97 41.48 -2.48
CA THR A 366 21.14 41.83 -1.67
C THR A 366 22.47 41.76 -2.42
N ASN A 367 22.51 41.15 -3.61
CA ASN A 367 23.72 40.79 -4.37
C ASN A 367 24.72 39.93 -3.57
N ALA A 368 24.29 39.29 -2.49
CA ALA A 368 25.11 38.32 -1.77
C ALA A 368 25.02 36.93 -2.45
N PRO A 369 26.09 36.10 -2.39
CA PRO A 369 26.00 34.70 -2.83
C PRO A 369 24.87 33.98 -2.11
N LEU A 370 24.08 33.21 -2.85
CA LEU A 370 23.05 32.34 -2.27
C LEU A 370 23.69 31.17 -1.54
N GLY A 371 23.07 30.75 -0.45
CA GLY A 371 23.37 29.48 0.22
C GLY A 371 22.85 28.31 -0.58
N PRO A 372 23.19 27.07 -0.18
CA PRO A 372 22.66 25.87 -0.81
C PRO A 372 21.14 25.78 -0.69
N THR A 373 20.48 25.17 -1.67
CA THR A 373 19.07 24.81 -1.58
C THR A 373 18.86 23.87 -0.39
N ASP A 374 17.87 24.16 0.47
CA ASP A 374 17.63 23.47 1.75
C ASP A 374 16.14 23.06 1.91
N GLN A 375 15.56 22.50 0.88
CA GLN A 375 14.16 22.05 0.87
C GLN A 375 13.99 20.75 1.65
N ARG A 376 12.87 20.61 2.34
CA ARG A 376 12.62 19.48 3.26
C ARG A 376 11.18 19.07 3.23
N SER A 377 10.93 17.81 3.54
CA SER A 377 9.57 17.26 3.66
C SER A 377 9.36 16.55 4.99
N GLN A 378 8.12 16.52 5.43
CA GLN A 378 7.68 15.71 6.57
C GLN A 378 6.33 15.09 6.26
N ILE A 379 6.21 13.79 6.50
CA ILE A 379 4.95 13.06 6.37
C ILE A 379 4.60 12.46 7.74
N ARG A 380 3.33 12.55 8.13
CA ARG A 380 2.79 11.90 9.31
C ARG A 380 1.56 11.13 8.91
N THR A 381 1.52 9.85 9.26
CA THR A 381 0.41 8.95 9.00
C THR A 381 -0.15 8.41 10.29
N PHE A 382 -1.46 8.42 10.40
CA PHE A 382 -2.20 7.77 11.49
C PHE A 382 -3.31 6.92 10.88
N ASN A 383 -3.45 5.66 11.30
CA ASN A 383 -4.48 4.76 10.82
C ASN A 383 -5.12 3.96 11.95
N VAL A 384 -6.44 3.82 11.88
CA VAL A 384 -7.25 2.98 12.78
C VAL A 384 -8.21 2.16 11.92
N ALA A 385 -8.15 0.84 12.01
CA ALA A 385 -8.98 -0.04 11.21
C ALA A 385 -9.53 -1.22 12.05
N PRO A 386 -10.68 -1.05 12.70
CA PRO A 386 -11.40 -2.16 13.30
C PRO A 386 -12.09 -3.00 12.22
N THR A 387 -12.03 -4.31 12.37
CA THR A 387 -12.71 -5.27 11.49
C THR A 387 -13.45 -6.31 12.30
N TRP A 388 -14.58 -6.71 11.80
CA TRP A 388 -15.44 -7.78 12.26
C TRP A 388 -15.70 -8.80 11.18
N VAL A 389 -15.53 -10.10 11.49
CA VAL A 389 -15.95 -11.22 10.66
C VAL A 389 -16.78 -12.21 11.53
N ARG A 390 -17.92 -12.65 11.07
CA ARG A 390 -18.81 -13.60 11.75
C ARG A 390 -19.01 -14.85 10.92
N LEU A 391 -18.74 -15.99 11.51
CA LEU A 391 -19.10 -17.30 10.95
C LEU A 391 -20.62 -17.49 11.09
N LEU A 392 -21.37 -17.28 10.02
CA LEU A 392 -22.83 -17.47 10.01
C LEU A 392 -23.18 -18.95 10.07
N ASN A 393 -22.44 -19.76 9.33
CA ASN A 393 -22.49 -21.23 9.33
C ASN A 393 -21.17 -21.77 8.75
N ASN A 394 -21.01 -23.10 8.70
CA ASN A 394 -19.76 -23.75 8.29
C ASN A 394 -19.26 -23.38 6.87
N ASN A 395 -20.08 -22.73 6.07
CA ASN A 395 -19.77 -22.36 4.69
C ASN A 395 -19.84 -20.85 4.42
N THR A 396 -20.28 -20.05 5.41
CA THR A 396 -20.58 -18.64 5.18
C THR A 396 -19.99 -17.77 6.27
N VAL A 397 -19.20 -16.80 5.85
CA VAL A 397 -18.62 -15.76 6.70
C VAL A 397 -19.16 -14.40 6.28
N PHE A 398 -19.49 -13.57 7.24
CA PHE A 398 -19.82 -12.16 7.07
C PHE A 398 -18.73 -11.29 7.67
N THR A 399 -18.22 -10.31 6.92
CA THR A 399 -17.16 -9.38 7.34
C THR A 399 -17.67 -7.95 7.30
N VAL A 400 -17.38 -7.16 8.34
CA VAL A 400 -17.54 -5.70 8.33
C VAL A 400 -16.28 -5.06 8.85
N GLY A 401 -15.73 -4.10 8.13
CA GLY A 401 -14.59 -3.29 8.54
C GLY A 401 -14.90 -1.81 8.42
N ALA A 402 -14.45 -1.02 9.37
CA ALA A 402 -14.40 0.42 9.28
C ALA A 402 -12.94 0.88 9.31
N PHE A 403 -12.67 2.08 8.81
CA PHE A 403 -11.32 2.61 8.85
C PHE A 403 -11.32 4.14 8.84
N VAL A 404 -10.29 4.69 9.44
CA VAL A 404 -9.91 6.11 9.32
C VAL A 404 -8.40 6.16 9.19
N ARG A 405 -7.93 6.69 8.07
CA ARG A 405 -6.53 7.00 7.81
C ARG A 405 -6.37 8.49 7.61
N HIS A 406 -5.36 9.07 8.23
CA HIS A 406 -5.03 10.48 8.12
C HIS A 406 -3.56 10.63 7.78
N ASP A 407 -3.28 11.27 6.65
CA ASP A 407 -1.96 11.64 6.20
C ASP A 407 -1.82 13.15 6.19
N GLN A 408 -0.73 13.63 6.77
CA GLN A 408 -0.31 15.03 6.74
C GLN A 408 1.03 15.11 6.03
N TYR A 409 1.07 15.85 4.94
CA TYR A 409 2.29 16.17 4.21
C TYR A 409 2.65 17.64 4.40
N ASN A 410 3.90 17.90 4.77
CA ASN A 410 4.47 19.23 4.82
C ASN A 410 5.68 19.29 3.90
N TYR A 411 5.69 20.24 3.00
CA TYR A 411 6.86 20.63 2.23
C TYR A 411 7.33 21.99 2.73
N TYR A 412 8.62 22.10 3.01
CA TYR A 412 9.24 23.32 3.52
C TYR A 412 10.24 23.83 2.49
N PRO A 413 10.14 25.11 2.10
CA PRO A 413 11.13 25.76 1.24
C PRO A 413 12.49 25.86 1.94
N SER A 414 13.50 26.32 1.20
CA SER A 414 14.79 26.69 1.77
C SER A 414 14.65 27.77 2.84
N ASN A 415 15.57 27.78 3.80
CA ASN A 415 15.57 28.79 4.88
C ASN A 415 15.76 30.22 4.32
N ASP A 416 16.59 30.37 3.28
CA ASP A 416 16.58 31.53 2.39
C ASP A 416 15.77 31.13 1.15
N PRO A 417 14.56 31.69 0.94
CA PRO A 417 13.72 31.32 -0.20
C PRO A 417 14.37 31.57 -1.57
N PHE A 418 15.32 32.52 -1.67
CA PHE A 418 16.05 32.70 -2.90
C PHE A 418 17.03 31.57 -3.24
N SER A 419 17.36 30.71 -2.26
CA SER A 419 18.10 29.48 -2.51
C SER A 419 17.29 28.43 -3.26
N ASP A 420 15.96 28.61 -3.40
CA ASP A 420 15.09 27.80 -4.28
C ASP A 420 15.18 28.25 -5.75
N LEU A 421 15.92 29.34 -6.02
CA LEU A 421 16.24 29.82 -7.35
C LEU A 421 17.24 28.85 -8.02
N GLY A 422 16.79 27.73 -8.47
CA GLY A 422 17.60 26.69 -9.11
C GLY A 422 16.99 26.26 -10.43
N ASP A 423 17.60 25.27 -11.07
CA ASP A 423 17.33 24.84 -12.43
C ASP A 423 15.87 24.55 -12.79
N LEU A 424 15.03 24.27 -11.80
CA LEU A 424 13.65 23.84 -12.01
C LEU A 424 12.60 24.67 -11.26
N GLN A 425 13.02 25.59 -10.37
CA GLN A 425 12.08 26.35 -9.53
C GLN A 425 12.35 27.86 -9.63
N ASP A 426 11.43 28.55 -10.25
CA ASP A 426 11.40 30.01 -10.32
C ASP A 426 10.56 30.60 -9.17
N GLU A 427 9.96 29.75 -8.35
CA GLU A 427 9.19 30.09 -7.17
C GLU A 427 9.68 29.31 -5.94
N THR A 428 9.47 29.89 -4.76
CA THR A 428 9.55 29.17 -3.49
C THR A 428 8.17 28.70 -3.07
N VAL A 429 8.07 27.46 -2.61
CA VAL A 429 6.79 26.83 -2.27
C VAL A 429 6.84 26.26 -0.85
N SER A 430 5.82 26.57 -0.06
CA SER A 430 5.48 25.82 1.16
C SER A 430 4.15 25.14 0.96
N GLN A 431 4.08 23.82 1.20
CA GLN A 431 2.84 23.07 1.08
C GLN A 431 2.48 22.41 2.40
N LEU A 432 1.20 22.50 2.78
CA LEU A 432 0.61 21.76 3.88
C LEU A 432 -0.65 21.07 3.40
N ARG A 433 -0.56 19.78 3.16
CA ARG A 433 -1.67 18.94 2.69
C ARG A 433 -2.14 18.00 3.78
N PHE A 434 -3.45 17.88 3.90
CA PHE A 434 -4.14 16.88 4.72
C PHE A 434 -5.01 16.00 3.84
N LEU A 435 -4.84 14.70 3.96
CA LEU A 435 -5.69 13.69 3.36
C LEU A 435 -6.26 12.83 4.49
N THR A 436 -7.59 12.81 4.62
CA THR A 436 -8.27 11.94 5.58
C THR A 436 -9.22 11.03 4.83
N ASN A 437 -8.94 9.74 4.81
CA ASN A 437 -9.81 8.74 4.23
C ASN A 437 -10.56 8.00 5.34
N ALA A 438 -11.88 8.01 5.29
CA ALA A 438 -12.75 7.30 6.22
C ALA A 438 -13.76 6.46 5.46
N GLY A 439 -13.98 5.22 5.90
CA GLY A 439 -14.88 4.35 5.19
C GLY A 439 -15.36 3.14 5.99
N ILE A 440 -16.27 2.43 5.32
CA ILE A 440 -16.80 1.16 5.81
C ILE A 440 -16.86 0.18 4.64
N ARG A 441 -16.55 -1.07 4.91
CA ARG A 441 -16.71 -2.18 3.98
C ARG A 441 -17.52 -3.30 4.62
N ALA A 442 -18.27 -4.01 3.81
CA ALA A 442 -18.98 -5.21 4.25
C ALA A 442 -19.03 -6.23 3.13
N ASP A 443 -18.79 -7.50 3.45
CA ASP A 443 -18.85 -8.60 2.49
C ASP A 443 -19.35 -9.90 3.11
N VAL A 444 -19.89 -10.75 2.26
CA VAL A 444 -20.26 -12.14 2.57
C VAL A 444 -19.44 -13.05 1.66
N SER A 445 -18.72 -13.99 2.27
CA SER A 445 -18.01 -15.07 1.59
C SER A 445 -18.76 -16.39 1.82
N TYR A 446 -18.99 -17.12 0.73
CA TYR A 446 -19.68 -18.42 0.75
C TYR A 446 -18.90 -19.46 -0.03
N VAL A 447 -18.47 -20.53 0.63
CA VAL A 447 -17.73 -21.64 0.00
C VAL A 447 -18.54 -22.92 0.12
N LYS A 448 -18.93 -23.51 -1.03
CA LYS A 448 -19.59 -24.81 -1.06
C LYS A 448 -19.35 -25.53 -2.38
N GLY A 449 -18.85 -26.75 -2.29
CA GLY A 449 -18.56 -27.58 -3.45
C GLY A 449 -17.48 -26.93 -4.32
N VAL A 450 -17.81 -26.58 -5.56
CA VAL A 450 -16.88 -25.99 -6.53
C VAL A 450 -16.84 -24.46 -6.46
N ASN A 451 -17.78 -23.83 -5.78
CA ASN A 451 -17.99 -22.39 -5.77
C ASN A 451 -17.34 -21.72 -4.54
N ASN A 452 -16.72 -20.56 -4.76
CA ASN A 452 -16.28 -19.63 -3.75
C ASN A 452 -16.82 -18.24 -4.12
N ILE A 453 -18.00 -17.93 -3.59
CA ILE A 453 -18.74 -16.71 -3.90
C ILE A 453 -18.40 -15.63 -2.86
N LYS A 454 -18.12 -14.42 -3.33
CA LYS A 454 -17.99 -13.24 -2.48
C LYS A 454 -18.84 -12.10 -3.03
N VAL A 455 -19.66 -11.51 -2.18
CA VAL A 455 -20.51 -10.35 -2.51
C VAL A 455 -20.32 -9.29 -1.45
N GLY A 456 -20.09 -8.07 -1.85
CA GLY A 456 -19.83 -6.99 -0.88
C GLY A 456 -19.84 -5.60 -1.47
N GLY A 457 -19.43 -4.65 -0.65
CA GLY A 457 -19.26 -3.28 -1.04
C GLY A 457 -18.38 -2.49 -0.08
N VAL A 458 -17.88 -1.39 -0.58
CA VAL A 458 -17.05 -0.42 0.15
C VAL A 458 -17.63 0.96 -0.11
N TYR A 459 -17.85 1.72 0.95
CA TYR A 459 -18.06 3.15 0.89
C TYR A 459 -16.91 3.86 1.58
N GLN A 460 -16.34 4.84 0.90
CA GLN A 460 -15.28 5.68 1.46
C GLN A 460 -15.49 7.14 1.08
N GLN A 461 -15.01 8.01 1.95
CA GLN A 461 -14.95 9.44 1.72
C GLN A 461 -13.56 9.93 2.07
N THR A 462 -12.93 10.58 1.09
CA THR A 462 -11.61 11.18 1.24
C THR A 462 -11.78 12.69 1.35
N PHE A 463 -11.36 13.26 2.47
CA PHE A 463 -11.33 14.69 2.73
C PHE A 463 -9.95 15.22 2.43
N LEU A 464 -9.85 16.15 1.51
CA LEU A 464 -8.62 16.78 1.08
C LEU A 464 -8.61 18.25 1.49
N THR A 465 -7.48 18.72 1.99
CA THR A 465 -7.23 20.13 2.31
C THR A 465 -5.80 20.46 1.97
N GLU A 466 -5.61 21.55 1.23
CA GLU A 466 -4.29 22.12 0.94
C GLU A 466 -4.21 23.56 1.41
N ASN A 467 -3.06 23.91 1.98
CA ASN A 467 -2.70 25.26 2.36
C ASN A 467 -1.28 25.49 1.84
N ASP A 468 -1.17 26.16 0.72
CA ASP A 468 0.08 26.37 0.03
C ASP A 468 0.46 27.85 0.05
N THR A 469 1.74 28.11 0.07
CA THR A 469 2.28 29.48 -0.01
C THR A 469 3.29 29.52 -1.13
N PHE A 470 3.10 30.47 -2.04
CA PHE A 470 3.97 30.67 -3.21
C PHE A 470 4.64 32.03 -3.14
N GLY A 471 5.88 32.09 -3.57
CA GLY A 471 6.64 33.34 -3.74
C GLY A 471 7.51 33.26 -4.98
N ILE A 472 7.49 34.30 -5.82
CA ILE A 472 8.34 34.37 -6.99
C ILE A 472 9.75 34.78 -6.56
N VAL A 473 10.72 33.90 -6.78
CA VAL A 473 12.16 34.19 -6.49
C VAL A 473 12.94 34.57 -7.73
N ASN A 474 12.45 34.25 -8.94
CA ASN A 474 13.03 34.69 -10.21
C ASN A 474 12.28 35.93 -10.74
N PRO A 475 12.88 37.14 -10.66
CA PRO A 475 12.25 38.35 -11.23
C PRO A 475 12.02 38.26 -12.74
N GLY A 476 12.75 37.39 -13.45
CA GLY A 476 12.60 37.16 -14.89
C GLY A 476 11.26 36.58 -15.31
N LEU A 477 10.51 35.95 -14.39
CA LEU A 477 9.15 35.46 -14.64
C LEU A 477 8.11 36.57 -14.68
N LEU A 478 8.31 37.68 -14.00
CA LEU A 478 7.32 38.74 -13.85
C LEU A 478 6.77 39.27 -15.19
N PRO A 479 7.57 39.47 -16.25
CA PRO A 479 7.02 39.85 -17.56
C PRO A 479 6.08 38.80 -18.16
N GLY A 480 6.39 37.51 -18.03
CA GLY A 480 5.55 36.39 -18.47
C GLY A 480 4.21 36.33 -17.73
N LEU A 481 4.19 36.77 -16.48
CA LEU A 481 3.01 36.92 -15.65
C LEU A 481 2.23 38.23 -15.94
N GLY A 482 2.67 39.02 -16.90
CA GLY A 482 2.07 40.31 -17.25
C GLY A 482 2.46 41.45 -16.31
N CYS A 483 3.51 41.31 -15.53
CA CYS A 483 4.05 42.37 -14.66
C CYS A 483 5.12 43.19 -15.40
N PRO A 484 5.26 44.51 -15.17
CA PRO A 484 4.78 45.27 -14.02
C PRO A 484 3.46 46.06 -14.22
N ASP A 485 2.46 45.54 -14.90
CA ASP A 485 1.16 46.24 -15.02
C ASP A 485 0.51 46.38 -13.62
N PRO A 486 0.42 47.62 -13.07
CA PRO A 486 -0.12 47.85 -11.75
C PRO A 486 -1.65 47.58 -11.65
N THR A 487 -2.31 47.36 -12.77
CA THR A 487 -3.73 47.00 -12.82
C THR A 487 -3.95 45.48 -12.82
N ASN A 488 -2.90 44.70 -13.07
CA ASN A 488 -2.96 43.24 -12.99
C ASN A 488 -2.89 42.77 -11.53
N PRO A 489 -3.94 42.14 -11.00
CA PRO A 489 -3.96 41.69 -9.61
C PRO A 489 -2.84 40.68 -9.29
N ILE A 490 -2.33 39.93 -10.27
CA ILE A 490 -1.19 39.04 -10.09
C ILE A 490 0.07 39.83 -9.70
N CYS A 491 0.34 40.96 -10.35
CA CYS A 491 1.52 41.77 -10.09
C CYS A 491 1.52 42.45 -8.72
N THR A 492 0.33 42.79 -8.20
CA THR A 492 0.20 43.35 -6.85
C THR A 492 0.26 42.26 -5.77
N THR A 493 -0.02 40.99 -6.12
CA THR A 493 -0.05 39.86 -5.21
C THR A 493 1.30 39.08 -5.21
N LEU A 494 1.93 38.98 -6.38
CA LEU A 494 3.19 38.23 -6.60
C LEU A 494 4.38 39.14 -6.93
N GLY A 495 4.42 40.35 -6.44
CA GLY A 495 5.62 41.17 -6.58
C GLY A 495 6.90 40.42 -6.17
N PRO A 496 8.11 40.87 -6.53
CA PRO A 496 9.31 40.15 -6.17
C PRO A 496 9.33 39.86 -4.68
N TYR A 497 9.69 38.65 -4.33
CA TYR A 497 9.78 38.22 -2.94
C TYR A 497 10.69 39.18 -2.16
N ASP A 498 10.17 39.81 -1.12
CA ASP A 498 10.92 40.80 -0.30
C ASP A 498 11.06 40.25 1.13
N LEU A 499 12.24 39.72 1.45
CA LEU A 499 12.57 39.23 2.78
C LEU A 499 12.54 40.31 3.87
N THR A 500 12.61 41.57 3.50
CA THR A 500 12.57 42.70 4.47
C THR A 500 11.16 43.04 4.87
N ASN A 501 10.16 42.55 4.16
CA ASN A 501 8.77 42.81 4.39
C ASN A 501 8.18 41.83 5.39
N THR A 502 8.03 42.24 6.62
CA THR A 502 7.45 41.44 7.70
C THR A 502 5.93 41.44 7.71
N THR A 503 5.28 42.22 6.85
CA THR A 503 3.83 42.29 6.71
C THR A 503 3.38 41.52 5.48
N THR A 504 3.21 40.22 5.62
CA THR A 504 3.02 39.21 4.60
C THR A 504 1.82 39.38 3.65
N ASP A 505 0.88 40.27 3.90
CA ASP A 505 -0.36 40.36 3.10
C ASP A 505 -0.51 41.68 2.33
N ALA A 506 0.32 42.66 2.54
CA ALA A 506 0.05 44.01 2.03
C ALA A 506 0.89 44.42 0.82
N THR A 507 1.93 43.67 0.43
CA THR A 507 2.90 44.13 -0.56
C THR A 507 3.33 43.07 -1.58
N GLY A 508 2.59 42.00 -1.74
CA GLY A 508 2.75 41.06 -2.85
C GLY A 508 3.96 40.16 -2.80
N ALA A 509 4.55 39.91 -1.62
CA ALA A 509 5.71 39.03 -1.51
C ALA A 509 5.33 37.53 -1.54
N GLN A 510 4.18 37.17 -1.05
CA GLN A 510 3.71 35.78 -0.97
C GLN A 510 2.23 35.67 -1.26
N TYR A 511 1.83 34.59 -1.91
CA TYR A 511 0.44 34.24 -2.16
C TYR A 511 0.07 33.00 -1.35
N HIS A 512 -1.05 33.05 -0.63
CA HIS A 512 -1.58 31.94 0.16
C HIS A 512 -2.79 31.33 -0.54
N PHE A 513 -2.61 30.14 -1.08
CA PHE A 513 -3.67 29.32 -1.63
C PHE A 513 -4.28 28.44 -0.54
N ARG A 514 -5.58 28.31 -0.54
CA ARG A 514 -6.32 27.36 0.33
C ARG A 514 -7.37 26.65 -0.48
N GLY A 515 -7.22 25.35 -0.60
CA GLY A 515 -8.16 24.48 -1.27
C GLY A 515 -8.69 23.41 -0.33
N HIS A 516 -9.93 23.00 -0.53
CA HIS A 516 -10.50 21.83 0.11
C HIS A 516 -11.52 21.16 -0.82
N THR A 517 -11.60 19.85 -0.74
CA THR A 517 -12.61 19.07 -1.44
C THR A 517 -12.87 17.76 -0.70
N ASP A 518 -13.95 17.09 -1.07
CA ASP A 518 -14.17 15.71 -0.65
C ASP A 518 -14.47 14.83 -1.87
N VAL A 519 -13.94 13.62 -1.84
CA VAL A 519 -14.20 12.57 -2.82
C VAL A 519 -15.01 11.47 -2.16
N LYS A 520 -16.13 11.10 -2.76
CA LYS A 520 -17.01 10.01 -2.29
C LYS A 520 -17.00 8.90 -3.29
N GLU A 521 -16.73 7.71 -2.81
CA GLU A 521 -16.66 6.51 -3.63
C GLU A 521 -17.51 5.41 -3.00
N LEU A 522 -18.35 4.78 -3.82
CA LEU A 522 -19.12 3.59 -3.46
C LEU A 522 -18.83 2.52 -4.49
N ALA A 523 -18.33 1.38 -4.03
CA ALA A 523 -18.14 0.20 -4.83
C ALA A 523 -19.07 -0.93 -4.36
N LEU A 524 -19.73 -1.60 -5.30
CA LEU A 524 -20.49 -2.82 -5.04
C LEU A 524 -19.96 -3.92 -5.95
N TYR A 525 -19.77 -5.13 -5.43
CA TYR A 525 -19.21 -6.23 -6.20
C TYR A 525 -19.82 -7.57 -5.87
N ALA A 526 -19.77 -8.46 -6.87
CA ALA A 526 -20.08 -9.88 -6.73
C ALA A 526 -19.08 -10.68 -7.58
N GLN A 527 -18.56 -11.77 -7.02
CA GLN A 527 -17.60 -12.64 -7.72
C GLN A 527 -17.79 -14.08 -7.32
N ASP A 528 -17.43 -15.01 -8.21
CA ASP A 528 -17.36 -16.45 -7.95
C ASP A 528 -16.09 -17.04 -8.55
N THR A 529 -15.33 -17.76 -7.73
CA THR A 529 -14.21 -18.59 -8.18
C THR A 529 -14.65 -20.05 -8.17
N ILE A 530 -14.75 -20.63 -9.37
CA ILE A 530 -15.25 -21.98 -9.59
C ILE A 530 -14.06 -22.89 -9.88
N THR A 531 -13.75 -23.84 -8.97
CA THR A 531 -12.70 -24.84 -9.16
C THR A 531 -13.32 -26.21 -9.39
N LYS A 532 -13.16 -26.78 -10.61
CA LYS A 532 -13.71 -28.07 -10.96
C LYS A 532 -12.74 -28.90 -11.78
N GLY A 533 -12.14 -29.90 -11.17
CA GLY A 533 -11.11 -30.72 -11.81
C GLY A 533 -9.92 -29.88 -12.26
N PRO A 534 -9.55 -29.91 -13.55
CA PRO A 534 -8.43 -29.11 -14.07
C PRO A 534 -8.80 -27.65 -14.36
N TRP A 535 -10.03 -27.23 -14.14
CA TRP A 535 -10.53 -25.91 -14.47
C TRP A 535 -10.61 -25.02 -13.24
N SER A 536 -10.09 -23.81 -13.36
CA SER A 536 -10.34 -22.69 -12.46
C SER A 536 -10.96 -21.54 -13.25
N ILE A 537 -12.12 -21.06 -12.83
CA ILE A 537 -12.89 -20.03 -13.54
C ILE A 537 -13.20 -18.91 -12.54
N ASN A 538 -12.81 -17.69 -12.87
CA ASN A 538 -13.20 -16.49 -12.13
C ASN A 538 -14.23 -15.70 -12.92
N LEU A 539 -15.32 -15.32 -12.28
CA LEU A 539 -16.34 -14.42 -12.82
C LEU A 539 -16.62 -13.33 -11.82
N GLY A 540 -16.62 -12.08 -12.24
CA GLY A 540 -16.87 -10.95 -11.37
C GLY A 540 -17.56 -9.79 -12.07
N LEU A 541 -18.32 -9.05 -11.30
CA LEU A 541 -18.90 -7.77 -11.70
C LEU A 541 -18.74 -6.79 -10.55
N ARG A 542 -18.20 -5.62 -10.86
CA ARG A 542 -18.10 -4.50 -9.94
C ARG A 542 -18.81 -3.28 -10.52
N GLY A 543 -19.41 -2.46 -9.67
CA GLY A 543 -19.97 -1.18 -10.03
C GLY A 543 -19.39 -0.11 -9.13
N ASP A 544 -18.67 0.86 -9.71
CA ASP A 544 -18.11 2.00 -9.01
C ASP A 544 -18.92 3.27 -9.27
N PHE A 545 -19.10 4.05 -8.19
CA PHE A 545 -19.73 5.36 -8.17
C PHE A 545 -18.75 6.34 -7.56
N TYR A 546 -18.28 7.26 -8.37
CA TYR A 546 -17.32 8.30 -7.97
C TYR A 546 -18.02 9.66 -7.99
N ASN A 547 -17.74 10.48 -6.95
CA ASN A 547 -18.18 11.86 -6.88
C ASN A 547 -17.07 12.69 -6.21
N GLY A 548 -16.38 13.50 -7.00
CA GLY A 548 -15.29 14.37 -6.54
C GLY A 548 -15.01 15.50 -7.53
N LEU A 549 -14.62 16.68 -7.05
CA LEU A 549 -14.29 17.88 -7.84
C LEU A 549 -15.28 18.16 -8.98
N GLN A 550 -16.59 18.14 -8.70
CA GLN A 550 -17.67 18.37 -9.68
C GLN A 550 -17.81 17.25 -10.74
N ALA A 551 -17.00 16.19 -10.70
CA ALA A 551 -17.15 15.03 -11.55
C ALA A 551 -18.00 13.96 -10.86
N VAL A 552 -19.02 13.43 -11.57
CA VAL A 552 -19.79 12.28 -11.12
C VAL A 552 -19.71 11.20 -12.19
N THR A 553 -19.12 10.07 -11.84
CA THR A 553 -18.93 8.95 -12.77
C THR A 553 -19.51 7.68 -12.19
N LYS A 554 -20.10 6.86 -13.06
CA LYS A 554 -20.60 5.52 -12.73
C LYS A 554 -20.06 4.54 -13.75
N GLN A 555 -19.53 3.42 -13.29
CA GLN A 555 -18.93 2.44 -14.17
C GLN A 555 -19.30 1.02 -13.78
N ALA A 556 -19.53 0.17 -14.77
CA ALA A 556 -19.64 -1.28 -14.61
C ALA A 556 -18.35 -1.94 -15.09
N GLU A 557 -17.82 -2.84 -14.27
CA GLU A 557 -16.50 -3.46 -14.44
C GLU A 557 -16.63 -4.98 -14.46
N PRO A 558 -16.94 -5.56 -15.65
CA PRO A 558 -16.94 -7.00 -15.81
C PRO A 558 -15.51 -7.56 -15.75
N ARG A 559 -15.37 -8.73 -15.15
CA ARG A 559 -14.12 -9.47 -15.02
C ARG A 559 -14.38 -10.95 -15.24
N ALA A 560 -13.52 -11.59 -16.00
CA ALA A 560 -13.61 -13.01 -16.29
C ALA A 560 -12.22 -13.60 -16.48
N GLY A 561 -11.99 -14.80 -15.95
CA GLY A 561 -10.74 -15.50 -16.14
C GLY A 561 -10.97 -17.01 -16.14
N VAL A 562 -10.13 -17.72 -16.90
CA VAL A 562 -10.14 -19.18 -16.98
C VAL A 562 -8.70 -19.68 -16.95
N ALA A 563 -8.43 -20.66 -16.09
CA ALA A 563 -7.19 -21.44 -16.15
C ALA A 563 -7.51 -22.92 -16.35
N TYR A 564 -6.64 -23.60 -17.08
CA TYR A 564 -6.71 -25.04 -17.36
C TYR A 564 -5.40 -25.73 -17.02
N ASN A 565 -5.41 -26.60 -16.04
CA ASN A 565 -4.25 -27.38 -15.62
C ASN A 565 -4.16 -28.71 -16.37
N ILE A 566 -3.17 -28.86 -17.23
CA ILE A 566 -2.85 -30.08 -17.96
C ILE A 566 -1.89 -30.93 -17.12
N LYS A 567 -2.44 -31.68 -16.16
CA LYS A 567 -1.66 -32.50 -15.20
C LYS A 567 -0.63 -33.43 -15.87
N LYS A 568 -0.96 -33.96 -17.05
CA LYS A 568 -0.08 -34.88 -17.79
C LYS A 568 1.24 -34.27 -18.20
N THR A 569 1.28 -32.98 -18.45
CA THR A 569 2.47 -32.24 -18.90
C THR A 569 2.95 -31.23 -17.86
N ASN A 570 2.30 -31.15 -16.70
CA ASN A 570 2.53 -30.12 -15.69
C ASN A 570 2.51 -28.71 -16.31
N THR A 571 1.42 -28.40 -17.02
CA THR A 571 1.26 -27.14 -17.74
C THR A 571 -0.04 -26.48 -17.33
N VAL A 572 -0.01 -25.19 -17.01
CA VAL A 572 -1.21 -24.35 -16.80
C VAL A 572 -1.29 -23.34 -17.93
N LEU A 573 -2.46 -23.28 -18.55
CA LEU A 573 -2.82 -22.25 -19.54
C LEU A 573 -3.87 -21.34 -18.89
N ARG A 574 -3.73 -20.02 -19.04
CA ARG A 574 -4.68 -19.06 -18.50
C ARG A 574 -5.02 -17.95 -19.50
N VAL A 575 -6.24 -17.48 -19.44
CA VAL A 575 -6.70 -16.26 -20.12
C VAL A 575 -7.62 -15.50 -19.20
N SER A 576 -7.48 -14.18 -19.18
CA SER A 576 -8.33 -13.34 -18.37
C SER A 576 -8.60 -11.97 -18.99
N TYR A 577 -9.69 -11.35 -18.54
CA TYR A 577 -10.11 -10.02 -18.90
C TYR A 577 -10.60 -9.29 -17.65
N ALA A 578 -10.19 -8.03 -17.50
CA ALA A 578 -10.73 -7.14 -16.52
C ALA A 578 -10.98 -5.75 -17.10
N ARG A 579 -12.08 -5.13 -16.69
CA ARG A 579 -12.26 -3.69 -16.78
C ARG A 579 -12.16 -3.09 -15.39
N THR A 580 -11.39 -2.00 -15.27
CA THR A 580 -11.17 -1.31 -13.99
C THR A 580 -11.30 0.19 -14.19
N MET A 581 -12.01 0.86 -13.30
CA MET A 581 -12.05 2.33 -13.23
C MET A 581 -10.71 2.85 -12.71
N GLU A 582 -10.30 4.01 -13.21
CA GLU A 582 -9.14 4.75 -12.73
C GLU A 582 -9.59 6.09 -12.17
N SER A 583 -9.52 6.23 -10.86
CA SER A 583 -9.81 7.49 -10.19
C SER A 583 -8.59 8.44 -10.26
N PRO A 584 -8.80 9.77 -10.36
CA PRO A 584 -7.72 10.75 -10.29
C PRO A 584 -6.90 10.62 -9.00
N PHE A 585 -5.64 11.04 -9.05
CA PHE A 585 -4.76 11.05 -7.88
C PHE A 585 -5.24 12.06 -6.84
N ASN A 586 -5.37 11.62 -5.61
CA ASN A 586 -5.81 12.46 -4.50
C ASN A 586 -4.78 13.55 -4.17
N GLU A 587 -3.50 13.25 -4.34
CA GLU A 587 -2.37 14.09 -3.95
C GLU A 587 -2.31 15.42 -4.71
N ASN A 588 -2.73 15.43 -5.97
CA ASN A 588 -2.69 16.61 -6.83
C ASN A 588 -4.08 17.15 -7.19
N LEU A 589 -5.13 16.55 -6.62
CA LEU A 589 -6.50 16.78 -7.06
C LEU A 589 -6.95 18.24 -6.85
N ILE A 590 -6.55 18.87 -5.75
CA ILE A 590 -6.95 20.26 -5.44
C ILE A 590 -6.20 21.24 -6.33
N LEU A 591 -4.87 21.12 -6.48
CA LEU A 591 -4.09 22.02 -7.34
C LEU A 591 -4.51 21.90 -8.79
N SER A 592 -4.62 20.69 -9.34
CA SER A 592 -5.03 20.49 -10.74
C SER A 592 -6.49 20.78 -11.02
N GLY A 593 -7.33 20.85 -10.00
CA GLY A 593 -8.75 21.21 -10.10
C GLY A 593 -9.03 22.64 -9.67
N THR A 594 -9.17 22.84 -8.35
CA THR A 594 -9.51 24.14 -7.76
C THR A 594 -8.40 25.18 -7.94
N GLY A 595 -7.13 24.75 -7.84
CA GLY A 595 -5.98 25.62 -8.06
C GLY A 595 -5.96 26.21 -9.47
N CYS A 596 -6.27 25.41 -10.48
CA CYS A 596 -6.35 25.89 -11.87
C CYS A 596 -7.48 26.90 -12.12
N THR A 597 -8.46 27.03 -11.25
CA THR A 597 -9.48 28.08 -11.32
C THR A 597 -9.09 29.36 -10.56
N ASP A 598 -8.07 29.28 -9.71
CA ASP A 598 -7.48 30.44 -9.04
C ASP A 598 -6.54 31.17 -10.00
N PRO A 599 -6.74 32.48 -10.25
CA PRO A 599 -5.98 33.21 -11.27
C PRO A 599 -4.48 33.29 -10.98
N VAL A 600 -4.09 33.30 -9.71
CA VAL A 600 -2.67 33.38 -9.31
C VAL A 600 -2.00 32.01 -9.43
N VAL A 601 -2.62 30.97 -8.90
CA VAL A 601 -2.09 29.60 -9.02
C VAL A 601 -2.02 29.16 -10.48
N ASN A 602 -3.08 29.44 -11.27
CA ASN A 602 -3.10 29.16 -12.71
C ASN A 602 -1.93 29.85 -13.43
N ALA A 603 -1.66 31.11 -13.12
CA ALA A 603 -0.56 31.85 -13.74
C ALA A 603 0.79 31.26 -13.36
N ILE A 604 1.03 30.90 -12.10
CA ILE A 604 2.26 30.25 -11.63
C ILE A 604 2.42 28.90 -12.34
N MET A 605 1.42 28.04 -12.30
CA MET A 605 1.47 26.70 -12.91
C MET A 605 1.77 26.77 -14.42
N THR A 606 1.17 27.73 -15.11
CA THR A 606 1.32 27.87 -16.57
C THR A 606 2.66 28.49 -16.96
N VAL A 607 3.11 29.54 -16.25
CA VAL A 607 4.29 30.32 -16.63
C VAL A 607 5.57 29.76 -16.02
N ALA A 608 5.56 29.43 -14.74
CA ALA A 608 6.75 28.93 -14.05
C ALA A 608 6.98 27.44 -14.29
N GLN A 609 5.93 26.63 -14.23
CA GLN A 609 6.07 25.18 -14.31
C GLN A 609 5.69 24.60 -15.68
N GLY A 610 5.17 25.40 -16.58
CA GLY A 610 4.79 24.95 -17.92
C GLY A 610 3.57 24.00 -17.99
N PHE A 611 2.81 23.89 -16.90
CA PHE A 611 1.60 23.05 -16.87
C PHE A 611 0.42 23.76 -17.50
N ALA A 612 -0.23 23.10 -18.45
CA ALA A 612 -1.49 23.59 -18.99
C ALA A 612 -2.62 23.31 -17.99
N CYS A 613 -3.06 24.33 -17.25
CA CYS A 613 -4.25 24.27 -16.43
C CYS A 613 -5.50 23.99 -17.29
N THR A 614 -6.24 22.97 -16.95
CA THR A 614 -7.52 22.65 -17.60
C THR A 614 -8.69 23.15 -16.76
N THR A 615 -9.69 23.76 -17.41
CA THR A 615 -10.93 24.19 -16.75
C THR A 615 -11.95 23.06 -16.66
N SER A 616 -11.66 21.89 -17.25
CA SER A 616 -12.54 20.72 -17.21
C SER A 616 -12.31 19.94 -15.92
N PRO A 617 -13.37 19.43 -15.28
CA PRO A 617 -13.21 18.54 -14.12
C PRO A 617 -12.39 17.30 -14.48
N LEU A 618 -11.51 16.88 -13.58
CA LEU A 618 -10.82 15.59 -13.69
C LEU A 618 -11.86 14.48 -13.52
N THR A 619 -12.04 13.66 -14.54
CA THR A 619 -13.03 12.59 -14.57
C THR A 619 -12.36 11.23 -14.55
N PRO A 620 -12.83 10.29 -13.72
CA PRO A 620 -12.31 8.93 -13.73
C PRO A 620 -12.27 8.33 -15.13
N GLY A 621 -11.14 7.71 -15.44
CA GLY A 621 -10.93 6.92 -16.65
C GLY A 621 -11.28 5.45 -16.44
N PHE A 622 -10.86 4.62 -17.38
CA PHE A 622 -10.93 3.17 -17.25
C PHE A 622 -9.87 2.47 -18.08
N ARG A 623 -9.52 1.26 -17.66
CA ARG A 623 -8.67 0.34 -18.40
C ARG A 623 -9.43 -0.93 -18.72
N ASN A 624 -9.27 -1.42 -19.96
CA ASN A 624 -9.54 -2.80 -20.32
C ASN A 624 -8.21 -3.53 -20.44
N GLU A 625 -8.11 -4.69 -19.81
CA GLU A 625 -6.90 -5.47 -19.73
C GLU A 625 -7.18 -6.92 -20.10
N PHE A 626 -6.34 -7.49 -20.94
CA PHE A 626 -6.41 -8.89 -21.38
C PHE A 626 -5.08 -9.55 -21.09
N HIS A 627 -5.11 -10.73 -20.49
CA HIS A 627 -3.96 -11.55 -20.22
C HIS A 627 -4.11 -12.91 -20.90
N ALA A 628 -2.99 -13.45 -21.41
CA ALA A 628 -2.88 -14.83 -21.86
C ALA A 628 -1.54 -15.37 -21.36
N GLY A 629 -1.58 -16.36 -20.49
CA GLY A 629 -0.42 -16.89 -19.81
C GLY A 629 -0.25 -18.39 -19.94
N LEU A 630 1.00 -18.83 -19.81
CA LEU A 630 1.42 -20.22 -19.74
C LEU A 630 2.42 -20.40 -18.62
N GLN A 631 2.23 -21.42 -17.79
CA GLN A 631 3.24 -21.93 -16.86
C GLN A 631 3.53 -23.39 -17.17
N GLN A 632 4.81 -23.77 -17.14
CA GLN A 632 5.26 -25.13 -17.38
C GLN A 632 6.29 -25.53 -16.34
N ALA A 633 6.02 -26.56 -15.55
CA ALA A 633 6.98 -27.12 -14.63
C ALA A 633 7.83 -28.22 -15.31
N PHE A 634 9.12 -28.19 -15.05
CA PHE A 634 10.12 -29.18 -15.48
C PHE A 634 10.78 -29.81 -14.27
N GLY A 635 10.43 -31.07 -13.98
CA GLY A 635 10.89 -31.73 -12.76
C GLY A 635 10.40 -30.99 -11.50
N LYS A 636 11.18 -31.08 -10.41
CA LYS A 636 10.79 -30.56 -9.09
C LYS A 636 11.37 -29.16 -8.76
N HIS A 637 12.07 -28.52 -9.68
CA HIS A 637 12.91 -27.34 -9.37
C HIS A 637 12.82 -26.20 -10.35
N PHE A 638 12.16 -26.39 -11.48
CA PHE A 638 12.14 -25.37 -12.52
C PHE A 638 10.72 -25.14 -13.05
N VAL A 639 10.27 -23.89 -13.05
CA VAL A 639 9.04 -23.44 -13.68
C VAL A 639 9.38 -22.36 -14.68
N LEU A 640 8.88 -22.51 -15.91
CA LEU A 640 8.90 -21.48 -16.93
C LEU A 640 7.54 -20.84 -17.01
N SER A 641 7.47 -19.53 -16.84
CA SER A 641 6.28 -18.71 -17.02
C SER A 641 6.45 -17.79 -18.22
N GLY A 642 5.39 -17.59 -18.97
CA GLY A 642 5.32 -16.60 -20.04
C GLY A 642 3.93 -16.01 -20.11
N GLU A 643 3.84 -14.68 -20.26
CA GLU A 643 2.59 -13.97 -20.28
C GLU A 643 2.56 -12.91 -21.38
N TYR A 644 1.43 -12.79 -22.05
CA TYR A 644 1.11 -11.73 -22.97
C TYR A 644 0.01 -10.86 -22.38
N ILE A 645 0.28 -9.55 -22.28
CA ILE A 645 -0.61 -8.56 -21.67
C ILE A 645 -0.95 -7.51 -22.73
N TRP A 646 -2.24 -7.20 -22.85
CA TRP A 646 -2.71 -6.11 -23.69
C TRP A 646 -3.59 -5.18 -22.87
N LYS A 647 -3.20 -3.90 -22.79
CA LYS A 647 -3.85 -2.85 -22.00
C LYS A 647 -4.38 -1.76 -22.93
N TYR A 648 -5.61 -1.33 -22.68
CA TYR A 648 -6.24 -0.19 -23.32
C TYR A 648 -6.83 0.73 -22.25
N THR A 649 -6.22 1.92 -22.12
CA THR A 649 -6.63 2.92 -21.11
C THR A 649 -7.31 4.08 -21.81
N HIS A 650 -8.38 4.58 -21.21
CA HIS A 650 -9.12 5.78 -21.61
C HIS A 650 -9.15 6.75 -20.44
N ASN A 651 -8.78 8.01 -20.65
CA ASN A 651 -8.54 9.01 -19.61
C ASN A 651 -7.59 8.47 -18.51
N GLY A 652 -6.42 7.98 -18.92
CA GLY A 652 -5.38 7.56 -17.98
C GLY A 652 -4.73 8.75 -17.29
N TYR A 653 -4.36 8.55 -16.05
CA TYR A 653 -3.56 9.50 -15.28
C TYR A 653 -2.13 9.00 -15.18
N ASP A 654 -1.19 9.92 -15.33
CA ASP A 654 0.25 9.72 -15.14
C ASP A 654 0.70 10.50 -13.91
N PHE A 655 1.68 10.00 -13.13
CA PHE A 655 2.20 10.64 -11.92
C PHE A 655 3.64 11.12 -12.06
#